data_d9104b39562e5c4b80f38f1b2795c400
#
_entry.id   d9104b39562e5c4b80f38f1b2795c400
#
_cell.length_a   1.000
_cell.length_b   1.000
_cell.length_c   1.000
_cell.angle_alpha   90.00
_cell.angle_beta   90.00
_cell.angle_gamma   90.00
#
_symmetry.space_group_name_H-M   'P 1'
#
loop_
_entity.id
_entity.type
_entity.pdbx_description
1 polymer ?
#
loop_
_entity_poly.entity_id
_entity_poly.type
_entity_poly.pdbx_seq_one_letter_code
_entity_poly.pdbx_strand_id
1 'polypeptide(L)'
;MNISNFSIKRPVFTIVTMILVIILGGVSLLKIPITLIPELRPPIGIVVTSYPGASPTEVNEKITKPLETTLATLPGIKKLQSTSQEGSNLIILEFDWSTNIEDAQLDILQRIDMTPLPNGAEKPSFLKFDPSQFPIIQLSLRAENDNVDVRLLAEALEKELRRTAGVASVNISGKLVEEVQITLDESKLVEKGLTQADIIQIIQSSNVSLPGEPVLTADGKMLTTRILSTLNSPESIADLIISVNPLDGKALTVGEVATVERTEQKSVTTTRANEYPAVLMSVLQESGANTAEVSKAFKEALNELLTKKQYQGIVADVLVDQGNYVDLAISNIGSSLLLGGLFAMFVLFVFLRSVKSPIIIGIAIPYSVIVTFVLMFFANFSLNIMTLGALALGIGMLVDNAIVVIENIERHLGLGKDPIVAAKEGTKEVALAITASTLTTIAVFIPVMFIEGLIGQIFTEFALTISFSLIASLVVALTVVPMLASRLLKMKLTNIYEKRNESSFYKSYKTSIIWVLRHRMLVLISAVVCFGLALFGLMKIGTEFLPPTDEGFTSISVNLEKGVAVSETEKVVAKIEERLKREKDVDVYVSLIGGTQQAQARGQTSANQAELYVKLVPLADRDRSIFEFVEEVERDLHAELGEQVELNFNVSTTTGSTPNTLTFRLTDSDEQRLHSSVDKVQQELSKVKAITKVSTDLDITVKEIQVEVDREKAKDYGFVPAQIAQTVNQMTKGQLTTQIMAEDGAVLPVYTGFGQVFNDSIESLKSMQLRSPAGLFVKLEDIATVSVQEGPVSIRRSDQAAAVAFFVEYETKESLGGISAKVDKVLEKADLPTETQVVFSGDRELYDSAINDMLLAVALAIVLVYIVMAAQFESFKYPFVIMFTVPLMIIGVAIAMFATNTLIGVTSVIGILVLVGIVVNNGIVLVDYINQQKARGMATYDAILLATQDRLRPILMTALTTILGLLPLALGMGEGTEMNQPMGIVVIGGLVTSTLLTLYIVPIVYSLMDKTTRKMR
;
A
#
# COMPACT_ATOMS: atom_id res chain seq x y z
N MET A 1 -42.47 -24.51 7.59
CA MET A 1 -42.90 -24.34 6.18
C MET A 1 -41.64 -24.20 5.33
N ASN A 2 -41.35 -25.13 4.41
CA ASN A 2 -40.08 -25.05 3.66
C ASN A 2 -40.12 -23.82 2.72
N ILE A 3 -39.10 -23.00 2.79
CA ILE A 3 -38.92 -21.76 2.00
C ILE A 3 -39.13 -22.02 0.51
N SER A 4 -38.60 -23.14 0.00
CA SER A 4 -38.78 -23.57 -1.39
C SER A 4 -40.23 -23.83 -1.78
N ASN A 5 -41.01 -24.44 -0.88
CA ASN A 5 -42.45 -24.70 -1.12
C ASN A 5 -43.26 -23.41 -1.16
N PHE A 6 -42.88 -22.38 -0.39
CA PHE A 6 -43.50 -21.08 -0.43
C PHE A 6 -43.22 -20.37 -1.77
N SER A 7 -41.97 -20.36 -2.24
CA SER A 7 -41.53 -19.75 -3.49
C SER A 7 -42.22 -20.42 -4.73
N ILE A 8 -42.32 -21.76 -4.78
CA ILE A 8 -42.98 -22.47 -5.86
C ILE A 8 -44.49 -22.17 -5.89
N LYS A 9 -45.14 -22.05 -4.71
CA LYS A 9 -46.61 -21.78 -4.64
C LYS A 9 -46.96 -20.33 -4.93
N ARG A 10 -46.04 -19.39 -4.71
CA ARG A 10 -46.25 -17.93 -4.89
C ARG A 10 -45.22 -17.33 -5.87
N PRO A 11 -45.24 -17.73 -7.16
CA PRO A 11 -44.21 -17.29 -8.10
C PRO A 11 -44.20 -15.79 -8.36
N VAL A 12 -45.35 -15.11 -8.36
CA VAL A 12 -45.45 -13.68 -8.54
C VAL A 12 -44.75 -12.94 -7.40
N PHE A 13 -44.96 -13.35 -6.15
CA PHE A 13 -44.29 -12.79 -4.99
C PHE A 13 -42.75 -12.94 -5.13
N THR A 14 -42.28 -14.12 -5.54
CA THR A 14 -40.84 -14.37 -5.73
C THR A 14 -40.24 -13.47 -6.83
N ILE A 15 -40.97 -13.28 -7.96
CA ILE A 15 -40.51 -12.42 -9.07
C ILE A 15 -40.48 -10.96 -8.62
N VAL A 16 -41.52 -10.47 -7.88
CA VAL A 16 -41.56 -9.10 -7.36
C VAL A 16 -40.41 -8.86 -6.39
N THR A 17 -40.11 -9.82 -5.49
CA THR A 17 -38.96 -9.76 -4.59
C THR A 17 -37.63 -9.75 -5.36
N MET A 18 -37.52 -10.52 -6.45
CA MET A 18 -36.35 -10.49 -7.32
C MET A 18 -36.13 -9.12 -7.95
N ILE A 19 -37.17 -8.49 -8.48
CA ILE A 19 -37.11 -7.16 -9.09
C ILE A 19 -36.71 -6.13 -8.04
N LEU A 20 -37.31 -6.19 -6.85
CA LEU A 20 -36.97 -5.29 -5.74
C LEU A 20 -35.47 -5.38 -5.37
N VAL A 21 -34.94 -6.59 -5.23
CA VAL A 21 -33.52 -6.80 -4.91
C VAL A 21 -32.62 -6.33 -6.05
N ILE A 22 -33.02 -6.52 -7.32
CA ILE A 22 -32.27 -5.99 -8.48
C ILE A 22 -32.18 -4.47 -8.42
N ILE A 23 -33.28 -3.78 -8.12
CA ILE A 23 -33.30 -2.31 -7.99
C ILE A 23 -32.41 -1.88 -6.82
N LEU A 24 -32.55 -2.53 -5.68
CA LEU A 24 -31.78 -2.23 -4.47
C LEU A 24 -30.27 -2.47 -4.71
N GLY A 25 -29.93 -3.59 -5.37
CA GLY A 25 -28.55 -3.91 -5.71
C GLY A 25 -27.93 -2.96 -6.73
N GLY A 26 -28.72 -2.50 -7.72
CA GLY A 26 -28.28 -1.46 -8.64
C GLY A 26 -27.97 -0.14 -7.94
N VAL A 27 -28.84 0.28 -7.00
CA VAL A 27 -28.58 1.47 -6.16
C VAL A 27 -27.37 1.26 -5.26
N SER A 28 -27.22 0.07 -4.66
CA SER A 28 -26.07 -0.27 -3.83
C SER A 28 -24.77 -0.19 -4.61
N LEU A 29 -24.72 -0.77 -5.81
CA LEU A 29 -23.55 -0.75 -6.69
C LEU A 29 -23.10 0.67 -7.03
N LEU A 30 -24.05 1.58 -7.27
CA LEU A 30 -23.75 2.99 -7.55
C LEU A 30 -23.25 3.77 -6.33
N LYS A 31 -23.49 3.27 -5.11
CA LYS A 31 -23.13 3.96 -3.86
C LYS A 31 -21.96 3.32 -3.11
N ILE A 32 -21.56 2.12 -3.47
CA ILE A 32 -20.37 1.48 -2.89
C ILE A 32 -19.13 2.26 -3.33
N PRO A 33 -18.26 2.72 -2.40
CA PRO A 33 -17.04 3.40 -2.77
C PRO A 33 -16.09 2.47 -3.54
N ILE A 34 -15.42 3.02 -4.53
CA ILE A 34 -14.47 2.29 -5.38
C ILE A 34 -13.06 2.70 -4.96
N THR A 35 -12.26 1.75 -4.51
CA THR A 35 -10.90 1.95 -4.02
C THR A 35 -9.97 0.85 -4.53
N LEU A 36 -8.66 1.05 -4.49
CA LEU A 36 -7.69 0.03 -4.88
C LEU A 36 -7.67 -1.14 -3.89
N ILE A 37 -7.53 -0.79 -2.60
CA ILE A 37 -7.51 -1.71 -1.47
C ILE A 37 -8.55 -1.26 -0.45
N PRO A 38 -8.96 -2.12 0.51
CA PRO A 38 -9.81 -1.71 1.62
C PRO A 38 -9.26 -0.49 2.37
N GLU A 39 -10.11 0.27 3.03
CA GLU A 39 -9.67 1.38 3.87
C GLU A 39 -8.84 0.85 5.05
N LEU A 40 -7.54 1.16 5.03
CA LEU A 40 -6.60 0.75 6.06
C LEU A 40 -6.54 1.82 7.14
N ARG A 41 -6.71 1.42 8.39
CA ARG A 41 -6.62 2.28 9.57
C ARG A 41 -5.59 1.72 10.55
N PRO A 42 -4.29 1.74 10.19
CA PRO A 42 -3.27 1.27 11.11
C PRO A 42 -3.21 2.19 12.33
N PRO A 43 -3.08 1.66 13.54
CA PRO A 43 -2.98 2.44 14.76
C PRO A 43 -1.56 3.02 14.90
N ILE A 44 -1.18 3.91 13.98
CA ILE A 44 0.14 4.54 13.92
C ILE A 44 -0.01 6.04 14.12
N GLY A 45 0.74 6.55 15.10
CA GLY A 45 0.90 7.97 15.35
C GLY A 45 2.32 8.43 15.03
N ILE A 46 2.46 9.64 14.54
CA ILE A 46 3.75 10.26 14.22
C ILE A 46 3.87 11.56 15.00
N VAL A 47 4.95 11.70 15.74
CA VAL A 47 5.29 12.95 16.45
C VAL A 47 6.49 13.58 15.77
N VAL A 48 6.33 14.81 15.30
CA VAL A 48 7.39 15.58 14.64
C VAL A 48 7.71 16.80 15.49
N THR A 49 9.01 17.04 15.72
CA THR A 49 9.50 18.19 16.45
C THR A 49 10.58 18.87 15.64
N SER A 50 10.48 20.18 15.44
CA SER A 50 11.51 21.01 14.82
C SER A 50 12.38 21.64 15.91
N TYR A 51 13.70 21.55 15.72
CA TYR A 51 14.68 22.23 16.52
C TYR A 51 15.76 22.83 15.62
N PRO A 52 15.47 23.96 14.96
CA PRO A 52 16.32 24.51 13.91
C PRO A 52 17.75 24.76 14.38
N GLY A 53 18.73 24.31 13.59
CA GLY A 53 20.15 24.51 13.85
C GLY A 53 20.78 23.49 14.82
N ALA A 54 20.02 22.58 15.41
CA ALA A 54 20.56 21.53 16.26
C ALA A 54 21.13 20.36 15.45
N SER A 55 22.30 19.85 15.85
CA SER A 55 22.87 18.64 15.27
C SER A 55 22.03 17.40 15.59
N PRO A 56 22.14 16.30 14.84
CA PRO A 56 21.43 15.05 15.14
C PRO A 56 21.68 14.55 16.57
N THR A 57 22.90 14.69 17.09
CA THR A 57 23.25 14.33 18.46
C THR A 57 22.52 15.21 19.49
N GLU A 58 22.45 16.50 19.24
CA GLU A 58 21.75 17.43 20.12
C GLU A 58 20.25 17.20 20.12
N VAL A 59 19.65 16.96 18.93
CA VAL A 59 18.25 16.59 18.79
C VAL A 59 17.97 15.27 19.53
N ASN A 60 18.86 14.29 19.41
CA ASN A 60 18.73 13.01 20.11
C ASN A 60 18.68 13.17 21.62
N GLU A 61 19.64 13.92 22.19
CA GLU A 61 19.76 14.06 23.64
C GLU A 61 18.68 14.97 24.25
N LYS A 62 18.36 16.10 23.60
CA LYS A 62 17.48 17.13 24.16
C LYS A 62 16.01 17.01 23.77
N ILE A 63 15.70 16.35 22.66
CA ILE A 63 14.33 16.23 22.14
C ILE A 63 13.88 14.77 22.17
N THR A 64 14.63 13.88 21.51
CA THR A 64 14.21 12.51 21.27
C THR A 64 14.09 11.69 22.54
N LYS A 65 15.15 11.60 23.33
CA LYS A 65 15.16 10.82 24.58
C LYS A 65 14.10 11.27 25.60
N PRO A 66 13.89 12.57 25.87
CA PRO A 66 12.80 13.05 26.74
C PRO A 66 11.40 12.65 26.21
N LEU A 67 11.15 12.83 24.91
CA LEU A 67 9.87 12.46 24.32
C LEU A 67 9.65 10.95 24.33
N GLU A 68 10.65 10.14 23.97
CA GLU A 68 10.59 8.67 24.05
C GLU A 68 10.22 8.20 25.46
N THR A 69 10.88 8.73 26.48
CA THR A 69 10.63 8.34 27.87
C THR A 69 9.19 8.59 28.29
N THR A 70 8.63 9.72 27.85
CA THR A 70 7.26 10.09 28.18
C THR A 70 6.24 9.31 27.37
N LEU A 71 6.49 9.15 26.06
CA LEU A 71 5.57 8.47 25.13
C LEU A 71 5.57 6.95 25.32
N ALA A 72 6.68 6.34 25.76
CA ALA A 72 6.73 4.90 26.04
C ALA A 72 5.78 4.45 27.16
N THR A 73 5.25 5.39 27.95
CA THR A 73 4.27 5.09 29.01
C THR A 73 2.82 5.07 28.55
N LEU A 74 2.57 5.28 27.25
CA LEU A 74 1.22 5.26 26.67
C LEU A 74 0.64 3.84 26.71
N PRO A 75 -0.66 3.69 27.07
CA PRO A 75 -1.30 2.37 27.02
C PRO A 75 -1.44 1.87 25.59
N GLY A 76 -1.21 0.56 25.40
CA GLY A 76 -1.35 -0.08 24.09
C GLY A 76 -0.20 0.19 23.10
N ILE A 77 0.88 0.87 23.53
CA ILE A 77 2.05 1.05 22.66
C ILE A 77 2.77 -0.29 22.46
N LYS A 78 3.04 -0.63 21.21
CA LYS A 78 3.70 -1.87 20.79
C LYS A 78 5.14 -1.64 20.38
N LYS A 79 5.40 -0.59 19.59
CA LYS A 79 6.73 -0.18 19.15
C LYS A 79 6.87 1.34 19.17
N LEU A 80 8.03 1.82 19.54
CA LEU A 80 8.42 3.21 19.49
C LEU A 80 9.71 3.34 18.71
N GLN A 81 9.68 4.03 17.59
CA GLN A 81 10.84 4.25 16.72
C GLN A 81 11.08 5.73 16.56
N SER A 82 12.32 6.15 16.71
CA SER A 82 12.67 7.55 16.55
C SER A 82 13.85 7.74 15.60
N THR A 83 13.86 8.88 14.94
CA THR A 83 14.93 9.32 14.06
C THR A 83 15.23 10.77 14.36
N SER A 84 16.46 11.05 14.78
CA SER A 84 16.99 12.39 15.02
C SER A 84 17.83 12.80 13.83
N GLN A 85 17.48 13.90 13.20
CA GLN A 85 18.19 14.50 12.06
C GLN A 85 18.58 15.94 12.39
N GLU A 86 19.37 16.56 11.52
CA GLU A 86 19.66 17.98 11.65
C GLU A 86 18.37 18.81 11.73
N GLY A 87 18.21 19.55 12.80
CA GLY A 87 17.07 20.44 13.03
C GLY A 87 15.72 19.77 13.23
N SER A 88 15.61 18.43 13.28
CA SER A 88 14.31 17.77 13.40
C SER A 88 14.38 16.39 14.05
N ASN A 89 13.26 16.04 14.68
CA ASN A 89 13.01 14.71 15.24
C ASN A 89 11.70 14.15 14.67
N LEU A 90 11.70 12.86 14.40
CA LEU A 90 10.54 12.07 14.01
C LEU A 90 10.40 10.89 14.97
N ILE A 91 9.25 10.74 15.62
CA ILE A 91 8.92 9.56 16.44
C ILE A 91 7.69 8.89 15.88
N ILE A 92 7.80 7.61 15.57
CA ILE A 92 6.71 6.75 15.10
C ILE A 92 6.25 5.89 16.27
N LEU A 93 4.96 5.97 16.58
CA LEU A 93 4.29 5.23 17.64
C LEU A 93 3.38 4.20 16.98
N GLU A 94 3.69 2.93 17.14
CA GLU A 94 2.84 1.83 16.70
C GLU A 94 2.12 1.26 17.92
N PHE A 95 0.79 1.23 17.86
CA PHE A 95 -0.07 0.68 18.92
C PHE A 95 -0.60 -0.69 18.55
N ASP A 96 -1.13 -1.40 19.53
CA ASP A 96 -1.88 -2.63 19.29
C ASP A 96 -3.09 -2.36 18.39
N TRP A 97 -3.41 -3.28 17.50
CA TRP A 97 -4.50 -3.13 16.52
C TRP A 97 -5.89 -2.96 17.16
N SER A 98 -6.04 -3.33 18.43
CA SER A 98 -7.24 -3.06 19.23
C SER A 98 -7.35 -1.61 19.71
N THR A 99 -6.28 -0.80 19.58
CA THR A 99 -6.23 0.58 20.04
C THR A 99 -6.88 1.51 19.03
N ASN A 100 -7.83 2.32 19.48
CA ASN A 100 -8.37 3.41 18.66
C ASN A 100 -7.41 4.60 18.73
N ILE A 101 -6.77 4.94 17.62
CA ILE A 101 -5.80 6.04 17.54
C ILE A 101 -6.43 7.43 17.84
N GLU A 102 -7.75 7.58 17.61
CA GLU A 102 -8.47 8.83 17.91
C GLU A 102 -8.59 9.04 19.43
N ASP A 103 -8.82 7.96 20.18
CA ASP A 103 -8.86 8.02 21.64
C ASP A 103 -7.44 8.22 22.21
N ALA A 104 -6.43 7.53 21.64
CA ALA A 104 -5.04 7.67 22.04
C ALA A 104 -4.45 9.07 21.76
N GLN A 105 -4.98 9.81 20.79
CA GLN A 105 -4.50 11.13 20.40
C GLN A 105 -4.50 12.13 21.59
N LEU A 106 -5.52 12.11 22.41
CA LEU A 106 -5.61 13.00 23.56
C LEU A 106 -4.51 12.71 24.60
N ASP A 107 -4.25 11.43 24.85
CA ASP A 107 -3.20 11.01 25.78
C ASP A 107 -1.81 11.35 25.22
N ILE A 108 -1.61 11.16 23.91
CA ILE A 108 -0.35 11.53 23.23
C ILE A 108 -0.09 13.03 23.36
N LEU A 109 -1.09 13.88 23.03
CA LEU A 109 -0.96 15.33 23.13
C LEU A 109 -0.69 15.79 24.56
N GLN A 110 -1.36 15.18 25.55
CA GLN A 110 -1.11 15.48 26.95
C GLN A 110 0.32 15.11 27.37
N ARG A 111 0.84 13.96 26.93
CA ARG A 111 2.22 13.54 27.21
C ARG A 111 3.24 14.46 26.57
N ILE A 112 3.00 14.87 25.32
CA ILE A 112 3.83 15.86 24.62
C ILE A 112 3.90 17.17 25.40
N ASP A 113 2.75 17.70 25.84
CA ASP A 113 2.67 18.95 26.57
C ASP A 113 3.36 18.91 27.94
N MET A 114 3.45 17.73 28.54
CA MET A 114 4.14 17.52 29.83
C MET A 114 5.65 17.36 29.68
N THR A 115 6.17 17.16 28.48
CA THR A 115 7.60 16.92 28.24
C THR A 115 8.34 18.25 28.17
N PRO A 116 9.32 18.53 29.09
CA PRO A 116 10.10 19.77 29.04
C PRO A 116 11.06 19.70 27.83
N LEU A 117 10.96 20.69 26.95
CA LEU A 117 11.82 20.84 25.79
C LEU A 117 12.72 22.07 25.92
N PRO A 118 13.89 22.11 25.25
CA PRO A 118 14.80 23.22 25.31
C PRO A 118 14.22 24.48 24.62
N ASN A 119 14.67 25.65 25.04
CA ASN A 119 14.34 26.89 24.37
C ASN A 119 14.85 26.86 22.92
N GLY A 120 13.99 27.24 21.98
CA GLY A 120 14.28 27.21 20.54
C GLY A 120 13.74 25.97 19.83
N ALA A 121 13.33 24.93 20.56
CA ALA A 121 12.56 23.85 19.98
C ALA A 121 11.10 24.30 19.77
N GLU A 122 10.55 23.96 18.62
CA GLU A 122 9.15 24.16 18.34
C GLU A 122 8.30 23.13 19.10
N LYS A 123 7.02 23.46 19.34
CA LYS A 123 6.10 22.52 19.97
C LYS A 123 5.92 21.30 19.09
N PRO A 124 6.08 20.06 19.61
CA PRO A 124 5.88 18.86 18.83
C PRO A 124 4.46 18.78 18.24
N SER A 125 4.35 18.38 17.00
CA SER A 125 3.09 18.15 16.33
C SER A 125 2.80 16.65 16.24
N PHE A 126 1.57 16.26 16.52
CA PHE A 126 1.10 14.89 16.33
C PHE A 126 0.35 14.78 15.00
N LEU A 127 0.74 13.78 14.22
CA LEU A 127 0.13 13.44 12.95
C LEU A 127 -0.37 12.00 13.03
N LYS A 128 -1.64 11.79 12.73
CA LYS A 128 -2.20 10.46 12.54
C LYS A 128 -1.81 9.95 11.15
N PHE A 129 -1.36 8.73 11.04
CA PHE A 129 -1.13 8.12 9.73
C PHE A 129 -2.48 7.92 9.02
N ASP A 130 -2.62 8.51 7.86
CA ASP A 130 -3.81 8.44 7.01
C ASP A 130 -3.38 8.18 5.57
N PRO A 131 -3.75 7.03 4.99
CA PRO A 131 -3.42 6.73 3.59
C PRO A 131 -3.96 7.75 2.58
N SER A 132 -5.01 8.52 2.91
CA SER A 132 -5.52 9.60 2.05
C SER A 132 -4.54 10.77 1.87
N GLN A 133 -3.48 10.82 2.69
CA GLN A 133 -2.40 11.81 2.55
C GLN A 133 -1.40 11.45 1.43
N PHE A 134 -1.52 10.28 0.81
CA PHE A 134 -0.77 9.99 -0.41
C PHE A 134 -1.50 10.53 -1.64
N PRO A 135 -0.76 11.12 -2.60
CA PRO A 135 -1.38 11.69 -3.78
C PRO A 135 -2.02 10.59 -4.66
N ILE A 136 -3.26 10.83 -5.08
CA ILE A 136 -3.97 9.95 -6.02
C ILE A 136 -3.60 10.22 -7.47
N ILE A 137 -3.16 11.44 -7.77
CA ILE A 137 -2.64 11.83 -9.09
C ILE A 137 -1.32 12.56 -8.88
N GLN A 138 -0.32 12.18 -9.67
CA GLN A 138 0.91 12.94 -9.87
C GLN A 138 1.06 13.22 -11.35
N LEU A 139 1.26 14.47 -11.68
CA LEU A 139 1.47 14.90 -13.06
C LEU A 139 2.48 16.03 -13.15
N SER A 140 3.16 16.15 -14.27
CA SER A 140 3.95 17.33 -14.58
C SER A 140 3.17 18.27 -15.48
N LEU A 141 3.36 19.57 -15.27
CA LEU A 141 2.94 20.60 -16.20
C LEU A 141 4.20 21.22 -16.79
N ARG A 142 4.35 21.14 -18.09
CA ARG A 142 5.48 21.74 -18.82
C ARG A 142 4.99 22.64 -19.94
N ALA A 143 5.84 23.54 -20.36
CA ALA A 143 5.56 24.33 -21.53
C ALA A 143 5.83 23.52 -22.83
N GLU A 144 4.99 23.72 -23.84
CA GLU A 144 5.20 23.14 -25.16
C GLU A 144 6.32 23.89 -25.92
N ASN A 145 6.60 25.14 -25.51
CA ASN A 145 7.62 26.00 -26.07
C ASN A 145 8.11 27.02 -25.03
N ASP A 146 9.24 27.68 -25.28
CA ASP A 146 9.90 28.60 -24.33
C ASP A 146 9.13 29.92 -24.08
N ASN A 147 7.94 30.11 -24.64
CA ASN A 147 7.18 31.35 -24.54
C ASN A 147 6.26 31.39 -23.31
N VAL A 148 6.09 30.29 -22.57
CA VAL A 148 5.20 30.16 -21.42
C VAL A 148 6.00 29.69 -20.22
N ASP A 149 6.09 30.50 -19.17
CA ASP A 149 6.63 30.05 -17.90
C ASP A 149 5.52 29.42 -17.04
N VAL A 150 5.50 28.09 -17.03
CA VAL A 150 4.51 27.30 -16.29
C VAL A 150 4.59 27.54 -14.79
N ARG A 151 5.76 27.90 -14.26
CA ARG A 151 5.99 28.14 -12.83
C ARG A 151 5.16 29.33 -12.32
N LEU A 152 4.98 30.36 -13.15
CA LEU A 152 4.15 31.55 -12.85
C LEU A 152 2.65 31.22 -12.86
N LEU A 153 2.21 30.34 -13.76
CA LEU A 153 0.81 29.96 -13.89
C LEU A 153 0.36 28.86 -12.93
N ALA A 154 1.31 28.17 -12.32
CA ALA A 154 1.07 27.02 -11.46
C ALA A 154 0.15 27.36 -10.27
N GLU A 155 0.34 28.51 -9.61
CA GLU A 155 -0.47 28.93 -8.47
C GLU A 155 -1.92 29.22 -8.86
N ALA A 156 -2.13 29.80 -10.04
CA ALA A 156 -3.47 30.07 -10.55
C ALA A 156 -4.21 28.77 -10.88
N LEU A 157 -3.50 27.78 -11.47
CA LEU A 157 -4.03 26.44 -11.74
C LEU A 157 -4.35 25.70 -10.45
N GLU A 158 -3.47 25.74 -9.45
CA GLU A 158 -3.67 25.14 -8.12
C GLU A 158 -4.99 25.63 -7.50
N LYS A 159 -5.17 26.95 -7.50
CA LYS A 159 -6.37 27.59 -6.89
C LYS A 159 -7.69 27.21 -7.57
N GLU A 160 -7.67 27.07 -8.90
CA GLU A 160 -8.85 26.63 -9.66
C GLU A 160 -9.12 25.13 -9.45
N LEU A 161 -8.10 24.29 -9.55
CA LEU A 161 -8.21 22.83 -9.46
C LEU A 161 -8.56 22.33 -8.05
N ARG A 162 -8.13 23.03 -7.01
CA ARG A 162 -8.49 22.71 -5.61
C ARG A 162 -9.99 22.79 -5.33
N ARG A 163 -10.78 23.44 -6.21
CA ARG A 163 -12.24 23.52 -6.10
C ARG A 163 -12.97 22.30 -6.66
N THR A 164 -12.25 21.36 -7.25
CA THR A 164 -12.84 20.14 -7.79
C THR A 164 -13.40 19.29 -6.65
N ALA A 165 -14.59 18.76 -6.84
CA ALA A 165 -15.26 17.94 -5.82
C ALA A 165 -14.43 16.71 -5.44
N GLY A 166 -14.26 16.46 -4.15
CA GLY A 166 -13.48 15.34 -3.61
C GLY A 166 -11.97 15.58 -3.55
N VAL A 167 -11.46 16.71 -4.03
CA VAL A 167 -10.06 17.11 -3.92
C VAL A 167 -9.82 17.81 -2.58
N ALA A 168 -8.97 17.25 -1.74
CA ALA A 168 -8.57 17.85 -0.46
C ALA A 168 -7.52 18.94 -0.66
N SER A 169 -6.48 18.65 -1.42
CA SER A 169 -5.41 19.60 -1.74
C SER A 169 -4.76 19.30 -3.09
N VAL A 170 -4.19 20.35 -3.67
CA VAL A 170 -3.33 20.29 -4.84
C VAL A 170 -2.01 20.90 -4.41
N ASN A 171 -0.91 20.14 -4.45
CA ASN A 171 0.41 20.61 -4.07
C ASN A 171 1.28 20.70 -5.31
N ILE A 172 2.01 21.81 -5.45
CA ILE A 172 2.89 22.04 -6.58
C ILE A 172 4.32 22.22 -6.10
N SER A 173 5.23 21.39 -6.63
CA SER A 173 6.68 21.52 -6.48
C SER A 173 7.29 22.17 -7.70
N GLY A 174 8.33 23.00 -7.50
CA GLY A 174 8.99 23.72 -8.60
C GLY A 174 8.28 25.02 -9.03
N LYS A 175 7.28 25.50 -8.27
CA LYS A 175 6.66 26.82 -8.55
C LYS A 175 7.63 27.94 -8.24
N LEU A 176 7.46 29.04 -8.97
CA LEU A 176 8.21 30.23 -8.72
C LEU A 176 7.76 30.87 -7.40
N VAL A 177 8.68 31.09 -6.49
CA VAL A 177 8.46 31.86 -5.28
C VAL A 177 9.28 33.14 -5.38
N GLU A 178 8.61 34.29 -5.37
CA GLU A 178 9.30 35.58 -5.36
C GLU A 178 9.52 36.06 -3.94
N GLU A 179 10.65 36.73 -3.74
CA GLU A 179 11.02 37.37 -2.47
C GLU A 179 11.68 38.71 -2.73
N VAL A 180 11.75 39.54 -1.71
CA VAL A 180 12.63 40.71 -1.70
C VAL A 180 13.90 40.34 -0.95
N GLN A 181 15.01 40.27 -1.66
CA GLN A 181 16.32 40.01 -1.13
C GLN A 181 17.03 41.32 -0.81
N ILE A 182 17.47 41.47 0.44
CA ILE A 182 18.32 42.59 0.89
C ILE A 182 19.71 42.01 1.11
N THR A 183 20.62 42.33 0.20
CA THR A 183 22.03 41.90 0.30
C THR A 183 22.86 43.02 0.91
N LEU A 184 23.33 42.78 2.12
CA LEU A 184 24.12 43.70 2.91
C LEU A 184 25.59 43.74 2.44
N ASP A 185 26.21 44.93 2.47
CA ASP A 185 27.66 45.13 2.25
C ASP A 185 28.34 45.24 3.62
N GLU A 186 29.10 44.20 4.03
CA GLU A 186 29.79 44.14 5.32
C GLU A 186 30.74 45.34 5.51
N SER A 187 31.49 45.69 4.46
CA SER A 187 32.48 46.76 4.56
C SER A 187 31.83 48.11 4.87
N LYS A 188 30.72 48.43 4.21
CA LYS A 188 29.96 49.66 4.43
C LYS A 188 29.27 49.67 5.77
N LEU A 189 28.74 48.53 6.23
CA LEU A 189 28.16 48.42 7.57
C LEU A 189 29.19 48.68 8.65
N VAL A 190 30.36 48.02 8.56
CA VAL A 190 31.47 48.22 9.52
C VAL A 190 31.93 49.68 9.52
N GLU A 191 32.13 50.32 8.34
CA GLU A 191 32.51 51.74 8.22
C GLU A 191 31.53 52.68 8.94
N LYS A 192 30.22 52.36 8.84
CA LYS A 192 29.14 53.15 9.47
C LYS A 192 28.84 52.72 10.92
N GLY A 193 29.50 51.69 11.44
CA GLY A 193 29.26 51.14 12.77
C GLY A 193 27.92 50.45 12.95
N LEU A 194 27.33 49.90 11.86
CA LEU A 194 26.03 49.23 11.80
C LEU A 194 26.20 47.70 11.77
N THR A 195 25.14 47.01 12.15
CA THR A 195 25.03 45.55 12.09
C THR A 195 23.83 45.13 11.25
N GLN A 196 23.77 43.85 10.87
CA GLN A 196 22.58 43.27 10.21
C GLN A 196 21.33 43.48 11.10
N ALA A 197 21.45 43.29 12.42
CA ALA A 197 20.33 43.45 13.35
C ALA A 197 19.77 44.87 13.34
N ASP A 198 20.62 45.89 13.22
CA ASP A 198 20.17 47.30 13.13
C ASP A 198 19.31 47.52 11.90
N ILE A 199 19.71 47.00 10.74
CA ILE A 199 18.95 47.07 9.48
C ILE A 199 17.62 46.33 9.60
N ILE A 200 17.63 45.13 10.13
CA ILE A 200 16.40 44.32 10.35
C ILE A 200 15.42 45.07 11.24
N GLN A 201 15.88 45.65 12.33
CA GLN A 201 15.04 46.41 13.26
C GLN A 201 14.40 47.63 12.58
N ILE A 202 15.15 48.38 11.77
CA ILE A 202 14.64 49.55 11.02
C ILE A 202 13.54 49.10 10.06
N ILE A 203 13.74 48.06 9.29
CA ILE A 203 12.74 47.55 8.34
C ILE A 203 11.49 47.08 9.07
N GLN A 204 11.62 46.30 10.14
CA GLN A 204 10.50 45.80 10.95
C GLN A 204 9.71 46.97 11.57
N SER A 205 10.38 47.97 12.12
CA SER A 205 9.72 49.14 12.71
C SER A 205 9.05 50.05 11.68
N SER A 206 9.49 49.97 10.41
CA SER A 206 8.95 50.79 9.34
C SER A 206 7.79 50.12 8.59
N ASN A 207 7.55 48.81 8.81
CA ASN A 207 6.47 48.09 8.17
C ASN A 207 5.39 47.70 9.19
N VAL A 208 4.59 48.69 9.59
CA VAL A 208 3.59 48.54 10.65
C VAL A 208 2.21 49.06 10.20
N SER A 209 1.18 48.43 10.70
CA SER A 209 -0.21 48.86 10.58
C SER A 209 -0.86 48.77 11.96
N LEU A 210 -1.08 49.91 12.57
CA LEU A 210 -1.62 49.97 13.95
C LEU A 210 -3.01 50.56 13.98
N PRO A 211 -3.97 49.95 14.69
CA PRO A 211 -5.28 50.57 14.94
C PRO A 211 -5.11 51.74 15.91
N GLY A 212 -5.71 52.89 15.61
CA GLY A 212 -5.88 54.01 16.54
C GLY A 212 -7.28 53.99 17.15
N GLU A 213 -7.53 54.94 18.09
CA GLU A 213 -8.88 55.10 18.61
C GLU A 213 -9.82 55.67 17.54
N PRO A 214 -11.09 55.31 17.58
CA PRO A 214 -12.07 55.89 16.66
C PRO A 214 -12.26 57.39 16.91
N VAL A 215 -12.30 58.11 15.82
CA VAL A 215 -12.51 59.57 15.85
C VAL A 215 -13.98 59.91 15.52
N LEU A 216 -14.58 60.77 16.35
CA LEU A 216 -15.90 61.27 16.09
C LEU A 216 -15.86 62.38 15.01
N THR A 217 -16.56 62.19 13.92
CA THR A 217 -16.67 63.14 12.82
C THR A 217 -17.74 64.19 13.12
N ALA A 218 -17.70 65.32 12.42
CA ALA A 218 -18.66 66.42 12.62
C ALA A 218 -20.14 66.07 12.32
N ASP A 219 -20.34 65.03 11.52
CA ASP A 219 -21.67 64.46 11.21
C ASP A 219 -22.12 63.35 12.17
N GLY A 220 -21.39 63.20 13.34
CA GLY A 220 -21.76 62.27 14.41
C GLY A 220 -21.41 60.83 14.16
N LYS A 221 -20.58 60.51 13.20
CA LYS A 221 -20.08 59.12 12.95
C LYS A 221 -18.76 58.88 13.62
N MET A 222 -18.60 57.70 14.17
CA MET A 222 -17.32 57.20 14.68
C MET A 222 -16.56 56.49 13.54
N LEU A 223 -15.44 57.05 13.11
CA LEU A 223 -14.59 56.43 12.10
C LEU A 223 -13.37 55.79 12.78
N THR A 224 -13.09 54.54 12.40
CA THR A 224 -11.90 53.86 12.86
C THR A 224 -10.65 54.50 12.27
N THR A 225 -9.71 54.80 13.14
CA THR A 225 -8.38 55.34 12.73
C THR A 225 -7.42 54.18 12.54
N ARG A 226 -6.64 54.22 11.46
CA ARG A 226 -5.50 53.27 11.24
C ARG A 226 -4.27 54.05 10.83
N ILE A 227 -3.20 53.82 11.53
CA ILE A 227 -1.91 54.43 11.27
C ILE A 227 -1.15 53.43 10.38
N LEU A 228 -0.81 53.83 9.20
CA LEU A 228 -0.12 53.02 8.20
C LEU A 228 1.27 53.52 7.94
N SER A 229 2.26 52.65 8.15
CA SER A 229 3.62 52.79 7.65
C SER A 229 3.94 51.42 7.00
N THR A 230 3.50 51.22 5.77
CA THR A 230 3.63 49.95 5.04
C THR A 230 4.57 50.08 3.89
N LEU A 231 5.45 49.11 3.75
CA LEU A 231 6.39 48.99 2.62
C LEU A 231 5.69 48.16 1.53
N ASN A 232 5.79 48.57 0.27
CA ASN A 232 5.10 47.93 -0.84
C ASN A 232 6.00 47.67 -2.06
N SER A 233 7.27 48.06 -2.00
CA SER A 233 8.22 47.86 -3.09
C SER A 233 9.65 47.76 -2.58
N PRO A 234 10.60 47.21 -3.35
CA PRO A 234 12.02 47.23 -3.03
C PRO A 234 12.57 48.63 -2.87
N GLU A 235 12.11 49.59 -3.69
CA GLU A 235 12.52 50.98 -3.62
C GLU A 235 12.10 51.62 -2.27
N SER A 236 10.89 51.34 -1.82
CA SER A 236 10.41 51.83 -0.52
C SER A 236 11.25 51.32 0.65
N ILE A 237 11.87 50.17 0.56
CA ILE A 237 12.81 49.62 1.53
C ILE A 237 14.19 50.29 1.37
N ALA A 238 14.68 50.45 0.15
CA ALA A 238 15.97 51.08 -0.13
C ALA A 238 16.01 52.53 0.35
N ASP A 239 14.91 53.26 0.28
CA ASP A 239 14.79 54.66 0.71
C ASP A 239 14.61 54.85 2.20
N LEU A 240 14.49 53.78 3.00
CA LEU A 240 14.40 53.90 4.46
C LEU A 240 15.62 54.54 5.06
N ILE A 241 15.39 55.56 5.89
CA ILE A 241 16.45 56.31 6.56
C ILE A 241 16.94 55.53 7.79
N ILE A 242 18.20 55.18 7.82
CA ILE A 242 18.90 54.53 8.94
C ILE A 242 19.27 55.55 10.01
N SER A 243 19.90 56.65 9.58
CA SER A 243 20.31 57.72 10.43
C SER A 243 20.48 59.03 9.68
N VAL A 244 20.45 60.15 10.38
CA VAL A 244 20.72 61.46 9.76
C VAL A 244 21.98 62.00 10.41
N ASN A 245 22.98 62.33 9.62
CA ASN A 245 24.20 62.93 10.11
C ASN A 245 23.90 64.31 10.73
N PRO A 246 24.11 64.56 11.99
CA PRO A 246 23.75 65.80 12.64
C PRO A 246 24.61 67.03 12.21
N LEU A 247 25.74 66.82 11.54
CA LEU A 247 26.65 67.84 11.09
C LEU A 247 26.33 68.43 9.73
N ASP A 248 25.88 67.59 8.77
CA ASP A 248 25.59 67.99 7.40
C ASP A 248 24.16 67.75 6.97
N GLY A 249 23.32 67.15 7.83
CA GLY A 249 21.91 66.85 7.58
C GLY A 249 21.69 65.76 6.52
N LYS A 250 22.75 65.06 6.09
CA LYS A 250 22.63 64.00 5.08
C LYS A 250 22.06 62.72 5.69
N ALA A 251 20.99 62.21 5.12
CA ALA A 251 20.40 60.97 5.53
C ALA A 251 21.18 59.79 4.96
N LEU A 252 21.50 58.78 5.78
CA LEU A 252 22.02 57.51 5.37
C LEU A 252 20.81 56.57 5.16
N THR A 253 20.68 56.00 3.97
CA THR A 253 19.58 55.10 3.63
C THR A 253 20.00 53.62 3.55
N VAL A 254 19.03 52.71 3.57
CA VAL A 254 19.28 51.27 3.43
C VAL A 254 19.97 50.98 2.09
N GLY A 255 19.57 51.62 1.00
CA GLY A 255 20.17 51.47 -0.31
C GLY A 255 21.64 51.89 -0.43
N GLU A 256 22.16 52.70 0.51
CA GLU A 256 23.58 53.05 0.52
C GLU A 256 24.47 51.93 1.13
N VAL A 257 23.90 51.07 2.00
CA VAL A 257 24.62 49.97 2.67
C VAL A 257 24.16 48.57 2.21
N ALA A 258 23.12 48.47 1.39
CA ALA A 258 22.58 47.21 0.87
C ALA A 258 22.06 47.35 -0.57
N THR A 259 21.99 46.26 -1.27
CA THR A 259 21.24 46.13 -2.52
C THR A 259 19.89 45.51 -2.20
N VAL A 260 18.79 46.14 -2.66
CA VAL A 260 17.43 45.68 -2.42
C VAL A 260 16.78 45.35 -3.76
N GLU A 261 16.46 44.10 -3.96
CA GLU A 261 15.91 43.60 -5.25
C GLU A 261 14.76 42.61 -5.04
N ARG A 262 13.74 42.71 -5.90
CA ARG A 262 12.75 41.61 -6.02
C ARG A 262 13.39 40.57 -6.92
N THR A 263 13.53 39.37 -6.37
CA THR A 263 14.18 38.25 -7.05
C THR A 263 13.38 36.98 -6.88
N GLU A 264 13.65 36.04 -7.72
CA GLU A 264 13.21 34.66 -7.43
C GLU A 264 13.95 34.18 -6.19
N GLN A 265 13.21 33.60 -5.22
CA GLN A 265 13.85 32.87 -4.14
C GLN A 265 14.83 31.90 -4.79
N LYS A 266 16.10 31.96 -4.40
CA LYS A 266 17.11 31.01 -4.86
C LYS A 266 16.67 29.64 -4.44
N SER A 267 15.73 29.06 -5.22
CA SER A 267 15.28 27.71 -5.03
C SER A 267 16.48 26.82 -5.36
N VAL A 268 16.93 26.08 -4.37
CA VAL A 268 17.89 24.99 -4.60
C VAL A 268 17.23 23.90 -5.48
N THR A 269 15.94 24.05 -5.80
CA THR A 269 15.14 23.04 -6.48
C THR A 269 14.83 23.43 -7.92
N THR A 270 15.15 22.54 -8.85
CA THR A 270 14.82 22.67 -10.27
C THR A 270 13.93 21.47 -10.67
N THR A 271 12.83 21.73 -11.36
CA THR A 271 11.95 20.66 -11.89
C THR A 271 11.97 20.71 -13.42
N ARG A 272 12.23 19.55 -14.04
CA ARG A 272 12.19 19.38 -15.49
C ARG A 272 11.35 18.17 -15.85
N ALA A 273 10.62 18.24 -16.97
CA ALA A 273 9.90 17.10 -17.54
C ALA A 273 10.32 16.95 -19.01
N ASN A 274 10.83 15.78 -19.39
CA ASN A 274 11.36 15.54 -20.74
C ASN A 274 12.29 16.67 -21.20
N GLU A 275 13.22 17.11 -20.34
CA GLU A 275 14.22 18.20 -20.52
C GLU A 275 13.62 19.63 -20.47
N TYR A 276 12.31 19.81 -20.51
CA TYR A 276 11.68 21.14 -20.44
C TYR A 276 11.44 21.59 -18.99
N PRO A 277 11.54 22.90 -18.71
CA PRO A 277 11.14 23.43 -17.41
C PRO A 277 9.69 23.05 -17.09
N ALA A 278 9.47 22.53 -15.89
CA ALA A 278 8.17 21.99 -15.50
C ALA A 278 7.88 22.27 -14.02
N VAL A 279 6.64 22.03 -13.62
CA VAL A 279 6.24 21.88 -12.22
C VAL A 279 5.65 20.49 -12.03
N LEU A 280 5.88 19.92 -10.85
CA LEU A 280 5.27 18.66 -10.43
C LEU A 280 4.03 18.95 -9.57
N MET A 281 2.88 18.49 -10.00
CA MET A 281 1.61 18.65 -9.31
C MET A 281 1.17 17.33 -8.69
N SER A 282 0.83 17.37 -7.41
CA SER A 282 0.33 16.21 -6.64
C SER A 282 -1.05 16.53 -6.08
N VAL A 283 -2.00 15.65 -6.32
CA VAL A 283 -3.41 15.82 -5.94
C VAL A 283 -3.76 14.83 -4.85
N LEU A 284 -4.26 15.33 -3.74
CA LEU A 284 -4.75 14.54 -2.61
C LEU A 284 -6.27 14.56 -2.59
N GLN A 285 -6.87 13.41 -2.29
CA GLN A 285 -8.33 13.30 -2.17
C GLN A 285 -8.81 13.53 -0.74
N GLU A 286 -10.08 13.89 -0.59
CA GLU A 286 -10.77 13.88 0.70
C GLU A 286 -10.88 12.45 1.24
N SER A 287 -10.76 12.29 2.56
CA SER A 287 -10.88 10.98 3.20
C SER A 287 -12.24 10.34 2.91
N GLY A 288 -12.25 9.08 2.47
CA GLY A 288 -13.46 8.35 2.08
C GLY A 288 -14.04 8.72 0.72
N ALA A 289 -13.41 9.60 -0.07
CA ALA A 289 -13.86 9.90 -1.43
C ALA A 289 -13.59 8.73 -2.39
N ASN A 290 -14.35 8.67 -3.48
CA ASN A 290 -14.16 7.67 -4.54
C ASN A 290 -12.99 8.08 -5.43
N THR A 291 -11.87 7.35 -5.34
CA THR A 291 -10.61 7.67 -6.03
C THR A 291 -10.79 7.78 -7.56
N ALA A 292 -11.55 6.89 -8.17
CA ALA A 292 -11.80 6.89 -9.61
C ALA A 292 -12.63 8.11 -10.06
N GLU A 293 -13.68 8.48 -9.29
CA GLU A 293 -14.51 9.66 -9.59
C GLU A 293 -13.71 10.95 -9.41
N VAL A 294 -12.93 11.07 -8.32
CA VAL A 294 -12.11 12.27 -8.06
C VAL A 294 -11.06 12.43 -9.15
N SER A 295 -10.35 11.35 -9.53
CA SER A 295 -9.38 11.39 -10.63
C SER A 295 -10.03 11.84 -11.94
N LYS A 296 -11.19 11.28 -12.29
CA LYS A 296 -11.90 11.64 -13.50
C LYS A 296 -12.33 13.11 -13.49
N ALA A 297 -12.97 13.56 -12.40
CA ALA A 297 -13.43 14.94 -12.24
C ALA A 297 -12.25 15.93 -12.30
N PHE A 298 -11.13 15.58 -11.67
CA PHE A 298 -9.92 16.40 -11.71
C PHE A 298 -9.35 16.53 -13.13
N LYS A 299 -9.22 15.42 -13.85
CA LYS A 299 -8.72 15.44 -15.25
C LYS A 299 -9.65 16.21 -16.19
N GLU A 300 -10.97 16.09 -16.01
CA GLU A 300 -11.94 16.87 -16.77
C GLU A 300 -11.78 18.38 -16.50
N ALA A 301 -11.66 18.76 -15.21
CA ALA A 301 -11.42 20.15 -14.81
C ALA A 301 -10.08 20.70 -15.34
N LEU A 302 -8.99 19.91 -15.24
CA LEU A 302 -7.68 20.27 -15.78
C LEU A 302 -7.74 20.48 -17.29
N ASN A 303 -8.32 19.54 -18.03
CA ASN A 303 -8.47 19.65 -19.48
C ASN A 303 -9.30 20.87 -19.89
N GLU A 304 -10.40 21.16 -19.17
CA GLU A 304 -11.19 22.37 -19.40
C GLU A 304 -10.37 23.64 -19.18
N LEU A 305 -9.57 23.69 -18.10
CA LEU A 305 -8.69 24.82 -17.82
C LEU A 305 -7.63 25.02 -18.90
N LEU A 306 -6.99 23.95 -19.35
CA LEU A 306 -5.95 24.00 -20.40
C LEU A 306 -6.47 24.47 -21.76
N THR A 307 -7.78 24.40 -22.03
CA THR A 307 -8.41 25.01 -23.22
C THR A 307 -8.52 26.53 -23.15
N LYS A 308 -8.43 27.13 -21.95
CA LYS A 308 -8.53 28.58 -21.76
C LYS A 308 -7.30 29.26 -22.33
N LYS A 309 -7.49 30.42 -22.96
CA LYS A 309 -6.45 31.16 -23.69
C LYS A 309 -5.21 31.49 -22.84
N GLN A 310 -5.39 31.67 -21.51
CA GLN A 310 -4.30 31.98 -20.57
C GLN A 310 -3.39 30.78 -20.25
N TYR A 311 -3.85 29.55 -20.49
CA TYR A 311 -3.09 28.32 -20.24
C TYR A 311 -2.69 27.61 -21.54
N GLN A 312 -2.91 28.24 -22.67
CA GLN A 312 -2.59 27.69 -23.99
C GLN A 312 -1.07 27.49 -24.13
N GLY A 313 -0.66 26.31 -24.54
CA GLY A 313 0.76 25.91 -24.65
C GLY A 313 1.31 25.19 -23.39
N ILE A 314 0.46 24.90 -22.41
CA ILE A 314 0.81 24.01 -21.30
C ILE A 314 0.38 22.58 -21.65
N VAL A 315 1.31 21.64 -21.45
CA VAL A 315 1.08 20.19 -21.58
C VAL A 315 1.11 19.56 -20.20
N ALA A 316 0.12 18.71 -19.92
CA ALA A 316 0.04 17.94 -18.70
C ALA A 316 0.42 16.48 -18.99
N ASP A 317 1.52 16.01 -18.43
CA ASP A 317 1.99 14.63 -18.53
C ASP A 317 1.68 13.89 -17.21
N VAL A 318 0.77 12.91 -17.27
CA VAL A 318 0.33 12.17 -16.08
C VAL A 318 1.33 11.07 -15.76
N LEU A 319 1.97 11.13 -14.60
CA LEU A 319 2.92 10.13 -14.09
C LEU A 319 2.20 8.98 -13.39
N VAL A 320 1.40 9.32 -12.40
CA VAL A 320 0.61 8.37 -11.61
C VAL A 320 -0.84 8.81 -11.62
N ASP A 321 -1.75 7.89 -11.86
CA ASP A 321 -3.19 8.07 -11.74
C ASP A 321 -3.80 6.82 -11.11
N GLN A 322 -3.91 6.83 -9.78
CA GLN A 322 -4.49 5.71 -9.05
C GLN A 322 -5.95 5.46 -9.45
N GLY A 323 -6.71 6.52 -9.78
CA GLY A 323 -8.09 6.38 -10.22
C GLY A 323 -8.21 5.60 -11.54
N ASN A 324 -7.33 5.88 -12.51
CA ASN A 324 -7.29 5.14 -13.77
C ASN A 324 -6.85 3.69 -13.55
N TYR A 325 -5.87 3.44 -12.70
CA TYR A 325 -5.42 2.09 -12.35
C TYR A 325 -6.54 1.29 -11.66
N VAL A 326 -7.28 1.91 -10.76
CA VAL A 326 -8.46 1.31 -10.11
C VAL A 326 -9.53 0.94 -11.13
N ASP A 327 -9.86 1.86 -12.05
CA ASP A 327 -10.84 1.61 -13.11
C ASP A 327 -10.41 0.45 -14.04
N LEU A 328 -9.13 0.40 -14.42
CA LEU A 328 -8.57 -0.70 -15.22
C LEU A 328 -8.63 -2.03 -14.48
N ALA A 329 -8.17 -2.07 -13.22
CA ALA A 329 -8.19 -3.28 -12.41
C ALA A 329 -9.62 -3.82 -12.22
N ILE A 330 -10.58 -2.95 -11.92
CA ILE A 330 -12.00 -3.31 -11.78
C ILE A 330 -12.57 -3.81 -13.10
N SER A 331 -12.26 -3.15 -14.21
CA SER A 331 -12.71 -3.56 -15.55
C SER A 331 -12.16 -4.94 -15.93
N ASN A 332 -10.87 -5.18 -15.65
CA ASN A 332 -10.19 -6.45 -15.94
C ASN A 332 -10.73 -7.59 -15.08
N ILE A 333 -10.92 -7.37 -13.78
CA ILE A 333 -11.50 -8.38 -12.89
C ILE A 333 -12.98 -8.60 -13.25
N GLY A 334 -13.72 -7.53 -13.57
CA GLY A 334 -15.10 -7.62 -14.06
C GLY A 334 -15.22 -8.43 -15.35
N SER A 335 -14.30 -8.23 -16.28
CA SER A 335 -14.21 -9.01 -17.53
C SER A 335 -13.86 -10.47 -17.25
N SER A 336 -12.93 -10.73 -16.34
CA SER A 336 -12.58 -12.09 -15.88
C SER A 336 -13.76 -12.79 -15.23
N LEU A 337 -14.55 -12.07 -14.44
CA LEU A 337 -15.78 -12.53 -13.80
C LEU A 337 -16.85 -12.90 -14.85
N LEU A 338 -17.05 -12.08 -15.89
CA LEU A 338 -17.98 -12.37 -16.98
C LEU A 338 -17.53 -13.57 -17.82
N LEU A 339 -16.25 -13.65 -18.18
CA LEU A 339 -15.67 -14.77 -18.92
C LEU A 339 -15.77 -16.08 -18.12
N GLY A 340 -15.45 -16.04 -16.82
CA GLY A 340 -15.59 -17.19 -15.93
C GLY A 340 -17.04 -17.67 -15.84
N GLY A 341 -17.99 -16.73 -15.73
CA GLY A 341 -19.43 -17.05 -15.79
C GLY A 341 -19.87 -17.69 -17.12
N LEU A 342 -19.34 -17.20 -18.23
CA LEU A 342 -19.60 -17.79 -19.56
C LEU A 342 -19.00 -19.21 -19.69
N PHE A 343 -17.78 -19.42 -19.20
CA PHE A 343 -17.18 -20.75 -19.18
C PHE A 343 -17.94 -21.72 -18.28
N ALA A 344 -18.40 -21.27 -17.12
CA ALA A 344 -19.26 -22.04 -16.24
C ALA A 344 -20.57 -22.46 -16.94
N MET A 345 -21.22 -21.54 -17.65
CA MET A 345 -22.43 -21.81 -18.46
C MET A 345 -22.16 -22.80 -19.59
N PHE A 346 -21.03 -22.69 -20.26
CA PHE A 346 -20.62 -23.61 -21.31
C PHE A 346 -20.47 -25.04 -20.77
N VAL A 347 -19.78 -25.22 -19.65
CA VAL A 347 -19.68 -26.54 -18.99
C VAL A 347 -21.05 -27.13 -18.70
N LEU A 348 -21.93 -26.34 -18.12
CA LEU A 348 -23.28 -26.75 -17.77
C LEU A 348 -24.08 -27.17 -19.02
N PHE A 349 -23.93 -26.44 -20.11
CA PHE A 349 -24.59 -26.78 -21.39
C PHE A 349 -24.11 -28.15 -21.93
N VAL A 350 -22.80 -28.40 -21.90
CA VAL A 350 -22.20 -29.66 -22.35
C VAL A 350 -22.69 -30.86 -21.52
N PHE A 351 -22.70 -30.67 -20.18
CA PHE A 351 -23.05 -31.75 -19.27
C PHE A 351 -24.55 -31.99 -19.19
N LEU A 352 -25.38 -30.97 -19.06
CA LEU A 352 -26.84 -31.12 -18.90
C LEU A 352 -27.56 -31.47 -20.22
N ARG A 353 -26.92 -31.16 -21.36
CA ARG A 353 -27.50 -31.41 -22.71
C ARG A 353 -28.94 -30.85 -22.85
N SER A 354 -29.18 -29.73 -22.18
CA SER A 354 -30.44 -28.99 -22.13
C SER A 354 -30.13 -27.52 -22.19
N VAL A 355 -30.89 -26.72 -22.90
CA VAL A 355 -30.72 -25.27 -22.94
C VAL A 355 -31.40 -24.60 -21.75
N LYS A 356 -32.49 -25.18 -21.26
CA LYS A 356 -33.31 -24.53 -20.20
C LYS A 356 -32.68 -24.56 -18.83
N SER A 357 -32.01 -25.66 -18.47
CA SER A 357 -31.37 -25.79 -17.14
C SER A 357 -30.17 -24.84 -16.95
N PRO A 358 -29.24 -24.72 -17.93
CA PRO A 358 -28.19 -23.69 -17.88
C PRO A 358 -28.74 -22.25 -17.82
N ILE A 359 -29.83 -21.93 -18.50
CA ILE A 359 -30.46 -20.60 -18.45
C ILE A 359 -30.96 -20.28 -17.04
N ILE A 360 -31.58 -21.24 -16.34
CA ILE A 360 -32.02 -21.03 -14.95
C ILE A 360 -30.85 -20.71 -14.06
N ILE A 361 -29.73 -21.44 -14.20
CA ILE A 361 -28.49 -21.20 -13.43
C ILE A 361 -27.86 -19.87 -13.87
N GLY A 362 -27.87 -19.57 -15.18
CA GLY A 362 -27.39 -18.32 -15.74
C GLY A 362 -28.14 -17.06 -15.23
N ILE A 363 -29.37 -17.18 -14.79
CA ILE A 363 -30.12 -16.12 -14.09
C ILE A 363 -29.76 -16.10 -12.62
N ALA A 364 -29.51 -17.26 -12.01
CA ALA A 364 -29.21 -17.35 -10.59
C ALA A 364 -27.85 -16.72 -10.22
N ILE A 365 -26.83 -16.84 -11.09
CA ILE A 365 -25.48 -16.28 -10.86
C ILE A 365 -25.52 -14.76 -10.68
N PRO A 366 -25.91 -13.96 -11.70
CA PRO A 366 -25.90 -12.49 -11.56
C PRO A 366 -26.87 -12.03 -10.47
N TYR A 367 -27.97 -12.75 -10.24
CA TYR A 367 -28.87 -12.40 -9.15
C TYR A 367 -28.21 -12.59 -7.76
N SER A 368 -27.42 -13.66 -7.56
CA SER A 368 -26.66 -13.88 -6.33
C SER A 368 -25.59 -12.78 -6.13
N VAL A 369 -24.91 -12.37 -7.20
CA VAL A 369 -23.93 -11.27 -7.15
C VAL A 369 -24.62 -9.95 -6.78
N ILE A 370 -25.79 -9.65 -7.32
CA ILE A 370 -26.57 -8.46 -6.98
C ILE A 370 -26.97 -8.47 -5.48
N VAL A 371 -27.39 -9.61 -4.95
CA VAL A 371 -27.66 -9.78 -3.51
C VAL A 371 -26.41 -9.51 -2.71
N THR A 372 -25.24 -9.97 -3.18
CA THR A 372 -23.96 -9.72 -2.51
C THR A 372 -23.62 -8.23 -2.45
N PHE A 373 -23.83 -7.47 -3.52
CA PHE A 373 -23.65 -6.01 -3.50
C PHE A 373 -24.55 -5.31 -2.48
N VAL A 374 -25.79 -5.78 -2.31
CA VAL A 374 -26.68 -5.26 -1.26
C VAL A 374 -26.07 -5.50 0.13
N LEU A 375 -25.57 -6.71 0.39
CA LEU A 375 -24.98 -7.04 1.68
C LEU A 375 -23.68 -6.26 1.94
N MET A 376 -22.81 -6.10 0.91
CA MET A 376 -21.59 -5.30 0.98
C MET A 376 -21.91 -3.83 1.32
N PHE A 377 -22.92 -3.25 0.67
CA PHE A 377 -23.34 -1.88 0.94
C PHE A 377 -23.76 -1.67 2.40
N PHE A 378 -24.57 -2.59 2.95
CA PHE A 378 -24.99 -2.52 4.36
C PHE A 378 -23.87 -2.83 5.35
N ALA A 379 -22.81 -3.52 4.90
CA ALA A 379 -21.61 -3.77 5.68
C ALA A 379 -20.57 -2.63 5.60
N ASN A 380 -20.83 -1.58 4.81
CA ASN A 380 -19.90 -0.48 4.49
C ASN A 380 -18.58 -0.95 3.86
N PHE A 381 -18.64 -1.98 3.00
CA PHE A 381 -17.48 -2.46 2.26
C PHE A 381 -17.26 -1.68 0.98
N SER A 382 -15.99 -1.55 0.58
CA SER A 382 -15.62 -0.96 -0.70
C SER A 382 -15.58 -2.01 -1.83
N LEU A 383 -15.73 -1.54 -3.06
CA LEU A 383 -15.45 -2.34 -4.25
C LEU A 383 -13.96 -2.16 -4.59
N ASN A 384 -13.17 -3.16 -4.30
CA ASN A 384 -11.71 -3.13 -4.42
C ASN A 384 -11.19 -4.44 -5.04
N ILE A 385 -9.88 -4.52 -5.31
CA ILE A 385 -9.26 -5.71 -5.92
C ILE A 385 -9.54 -6.97 -5.08
N MET A 386 -9.57 -6.86 -3.74
CA MET A 386 -9.82 -8.00 -2.86
C MET A 386 -11.27 -8.46 -2.92
N THR A 387 -12.25 -7.54 -2.79
CA THR A 387 -13.68 -7.87 -2.82
C THR A 387 -14.13 -8.36 -4.19
N LEU A 388 -13.56 -7.81 -5.28
CA LEU A 388 -13.79 -8.30 -6.64
C LEU A 388 -13.14 -9.66 -6.88
N GLY A 389 -11.92 -9.88 -6.38
CA GLY A 389 -11.26 -11.18 -6.38
C GLY A 389 -12.09 -12.23 -5.63
N ALA A 390 -12.66 -11.86 -4.47
CA ALA A 390 -13.60 -12.69 -3.71
C ALA A 390 -14.87 -13.04 -4.51
N LEU A 391 -15.43 -12.07 -5.24
CA LEU A 391 -16.59 -12.31 -6.12
C LEU A 391 -16.22 -13.21 -7.30
N ALA A 392 -15.06 -13.00 -7.92
CA ALA A 392 -14.60 -13.82 -9.05
C ALA A 392 -14.38 -15.28 -8.63
N LEU A 393 -13.73 -15.48 -7.48
CA LEU A 393 -13.61 -16.80 -6.86
C LEU A 393 -14.99 -17.35 -6.47
N GLY A 394 -15.85 -16.50 -5.93
CA GLY A 394 -17.21 -16.81 -5.53
C GLY A 394 -18.05 -17.38 -6.67
N ILE A 395 -17.92 -16.87 -7.92
CA ILE A 395 -18.71 -17.36 -9.06
C ILE A 395 -18.55 -18.87 -9.26
N GLY A 396 -17.33 -19.39 -9.16
CA GLY A 396 -17.10 -20.83 -9.25
C GLY A 396 -17.87 -21.63 -8.18
N MET A 397 -18.02 -21.05 -6.98
CA MET A 397 -18.74 -21.68 -5.86
C MET A 397 -20.25 -21.38 -5.86
N LEU A 398 -20.66 -20.20 -6.36
CA LEU A 398 -22.08 -19.78 -6.42
C LEU A 398 -22.95 -20.73 -7.25
N VAL A 399 -22.37 -21.29 -8.28
CA VAL A 399 -23.06 -22.16 -9.22
C VAL A 399 -23.39 -23.51 -8.61
N ASP A 400 -22.57 -23.99 -7.65
CA ASP A 400 -22.64 -25.35 -7.11
C ASP A 400 -24.00 -25.67 -6.46
N ASN A 401 -24.50 -24.81 -5.59
CA ASN A 401 -25.81 -24.98 -4.95
C ASN A 401 -26.95 -25.10 -5.97
N ALA A 402 -26.94 -24.24 -6.99
CA ALA A 402 -27.93 -24.23 -8.04
C ALA A 402 -27.87 -25.50 -8.93
N ILE A 403 -26.65 -25.99 -9.22
CA ILE A 403 -26.41 -27.22 -9.96
C ILE A 403 -27.03 -28.41 -9.26
N VAL A 404 -26.72 -28.60 -7.98
CA VAL A 404 -27.21 -29.74 -7.17
C VAL A 404 -28.75 -29.76 -7.12
N VAL A 405 -29.36 -28.58 -6.96
CA VAL A 405 -30.83 -28.43 -6.94
C VAL A 405 -31.43 -28.79 -8.31
N ILE A 406 -30.92 -28.20 -9.40
CA ILE A 406 -31.44 -28.43 -10.76
C ILE A 406 -31.27 -29.90 -11.16
N GLU A 407 -30.11 -30.50 -10.91
CA GLU A 407 -29.85 -31.90 -11.23
C GLU A 407 -30.83 -32.83 -10.51
N ASN A 408 -31.07 -32.58 -9.21
CA ASN A 408 -32.02 -33.40 -8.48
C ASN A 408 -33.46 -33.21 -8.93
N ILE A 409 -33.86 -32.00 -9.34
CA ILE A 409 -35.16 -31.74 -9.99
C ILE A 409 -35.25 -32.47 -11.30
N GLU A 410 -34.21 -32.42 -12.16
CA GLU A 410 -34.18 -33.18 -13.45
C GLU A 410 -34.26 -34.69 -13.21
N ARG A 411 -33.62 -35.20 -12.16
CA ARG A 411 -33.75 -36.60 -11.77
C ARG A 411 -35.21 -36.98 -11.45
N HIS A 412 -35.92 -36.14 -10.68
CA HIS A 412 -37.34 -36.37 -10.38
C HIS A 412 -38.25 -36.23 -11.60
N LEU A 413 -37.94 -35.31 -12.57
CA LEU A 413 -38.62 -35.22 -13.85
C LEU A 413 -38.39 -36.46 -14.69
N GLY A 414 -37.19 -37.04 -14.69
CA GLY A 414 -36.89 -38.30 -15.38
C GLY A 414 -37.62 -39.51 -14.79
N LEU A 415 -38.02 -39.45 -13.51
CA LEU A 415 -38.91 -40.45 -12.89
C LEU A 415 -40.40 -40.25 -13.26
N GLY A 416 -40.73 -39.32 -14.15
CA GLY A 416 -42.10 -39.09 -14.65
C GLY A 416 -42.96 -38.22 -13.72
N LYS A 417 -42.38 -37.48 -12.77
CA LYS A 417 -43.15 -36.60 -11.89
C LYS A 417 -43.48 -35.25 -12.57
N ASP A 418 -44.62 -34.68 -12.22
CA ASP A 418 -44.99 -33.34 -12.64
C ASP A 418 -43.96 -32.30 -12.25
N PRO A 419 -43.66 -31.26 -13.07
CA PRO A 419 -42.62 -30.26 -12.81
C PRO A 419 -42.72 -29.58 -11.44
N ILE A 420 -43.93 -29.25 -10.96
CA ILE A 420 -44.17 -28.65 -9.66
C ILE A 420 -43.82 -29.63 -8.51
N VAL A 421 -44.20 -30.91 -8.67
CA VAL A 421 -43.91 -31.97 -7.69
C VAL A 421 -42.41 -32.28 -7.70
N ALA A 422 -41.82 -32.40 -8.89
CA ALA A 422 -40.38 -32.64 -9.06
C ALA A 422 -39.54 -31.54 -8.43
N ALA A 423 -39.90 -30.26 -8.64
CA ALA A 423 -39.22 -29.13 -8.03
C ALA A 423 -39.36 -29.15 -6.49
N LYS A 424 -40.52 -29.44 -5.95
CA LYS A 424 -40.80 -29.50 -4.53
C LYS A 424 -40.03 -30.61 -3.84
N GLU A 425 -40.14 -31.84 -4.34
CA GLU A 425 -39.52 -33.03 -3.76
C GLU A 425 -38.00 -33.05 -3.99
N GLY A 426 -37.56 -32.73 -5.19
CA GLY A 426 -36.15 -32.65 -5.55
C GLY A 426 -35.37 -31.61 -4.74
N THR A 427 -35.93 -30.42 -4.53
CA THR A 427 -35.29 -29.43 -3.64
C THR A 427 -35.30 -29.87 -2.19
N LYS A 428 -36.41 -30.45 -1.69
CA LYS A 428 -36.51 -30.91 -0.30
C LYS A 428 -35.46 -31.97 0.04
N GLU A 429 -35.21 -32.91 -0.90
CA GLU A 429 -34.23 -33.99 -0.70
C GLU A 429 -32.80 -33.50 -0.51
N VAL A 430 -32.38 -32.43 -1.18
CA VAL A 430 -31.01 -31.90 -1.13
C VAL A 430 -30.85 -30.69 -0.24
N ALA A 431 -31.94 -30.04 0.18
CA ALA A 431 -31.89 -28.76 0.92
C ALA A 431 -31.01 -28.80 2.18
N LEU A 432 -31.11 -29.86 2.98
CA LEU A 432 -30.31 -29.98 4.19
C LEU A 432 -28.81 -30.15 3.87
N ALA A 433 -28.49 -30.98 2.87
CA ALA A 433 -27.11 -31.24 2.47
C ALA A 433 -26.43 -29.97 1.93
N ILE A 434 -27.13 -29.20 1.05
CA ILE A 434 -26.58 -27.94 0.52
C ILE A 434 -26.47 -26.86 1.60
N THR A 435 -27.42 -26.74 2.52
CA THR A 435 -27.34 -25.78 3.61
C THR A 435 -26.14 -26.07 4.51
N ALA A 436 -25.96 -27.32 4.88
CA ALA A 436 -24.84 -27.73 5.71
C ALA A 436 -23.48 -27.59 5.00
N SER A 437 -23.41 -27.95 3.72
CA SER A 437 -22.22 -27.74 2.88
C SER A 437 -21.85 -26.27 2.78
N THR A 438 -22.83 -25.39 2.55
CA THR A 438 -22.61 -23.93 2.49
C THR A 438 -22.11 -23.39 3.85
N LEU A 439 -22.73 -23.86 4.98
CA LEU A 439 -22.27 -23.47 6.32
C LEU A 439 -20.86 -23.98 6.61
N THR A 440 -20.51 -25.17 6.15
CA THR A 440 -19.14 -25.70 6.28
C THR A 440 -18.14 -24.84 5.53
N THR A 441 -18.48 -24.40 4.32
CA THR A 441 -17.61 -23.52 3.54
C THR A 441 -17.48 -22.12 4.19
N ILE A 442 -18.57 -21.55 4.72
CA ILE A 442 -18.53 -20.28 5.46
C ILE A 442 -17.68 -20.40 6.73
N ALA A 443 -17.76 -21.54 7.43
CA ALA A 443 -16.99 -21.78 8.65
C ALA A 443 -15.47 -21.73 8.43
N VAL A 444 -15.00 -21.98 7.20
CA VAL A 444 -13.59 -21.83 6.80
C VAL A 444 -13.12 -20.38 6.89
N PHE A 445 -14.01 -19.43 6.61
CA PHE A 445 -13.66 -17.99 6.56
C PHE A 445 -13.79 -17.30 7.92
N ILE A 446 -14.52 -17.88 8.89
CA ILE A 446 -14.69 -17.29 10.22
C ILE A 446 -13.35 -17.00 10.93
N PRO A 447 -12.34 -17.91 10.92
CA PRO A 447 -11.07 -17.64 11.56
C PRO A 447 -10.32 -16.42 11.03
N VAL A 448 -10.50 -16.07 9.76
CA VAL A 448 -9.87 -14.89 9.15
C VAL A 448 -10.29 -13.59 9.84
N MET A 449 -11.51 -13.53 10.38
CA MET A 449 -12.01 -12.36 11.11
C MET A 449 -11.30 -12.11 12.44
N PHE A 450 -10.55 -13.09 12.95
CA PHE A 450 -9.77 -13.00 14.18
C PHE A 450 -8.27 -12.74 13.95
N ILE A 451 -7.88 -12.59 12.68
CA ILE A 451 -6.52 -12.17 12.32
C ILE A 451 -6.43 -10.67 12.60
N GLU A 452 -5.45 -10.28 13.39
CA GLU A 452 -5.13 -8.88 13.65
C GLU A 452 -4.14 -8.36 12.58
N GLY A 453 -3.90 -7.06 12.58
CA GLY A 453 -2.91 -6.48 11.68
C GLY A 453 -3.46 -6.04 10.33
N LEU A 454 -2.54 -5.57 9.49
CA LEU A 454 -2.81 -5.13 8.13
C LEU A 454 -3.50 -6.24 7.31
N ILE A 455 -3.01 -7.45 7.45
CA ILE A 455 -3.53 -8.64 6.74
C ILE A 455 -4.96 -8.94 7.17
N GLY A 456 -5.25 -8.84 8.47
CA GLY A 456 -6.61 -9.03 9.00
C GLY A 456 -7.61 -8.03 8.39
N GLN A 457 -7.24 -6.76 8.26
CA GLN A 457 -8.11 -5.74 7.64
C GLN A 457 -8.37 -6.03 6.16
N ILE A 458 -7.33 -6.33 5.39
CA ILE A 458 -7.43 -6.62 3.94
C ILE A 458 -8.31 -7.85 3.69
N PHE A 459 -8.07 -8.94 4.43
CA PHE A 459 -8.72 -10.21 4.12
C PHE A 459 -10.04 -10.46 4.85
N THR A 460 -10.39 -9.64 5.83
CA THR A 460 -11.74 -9.68 6.44
C THR A 460 -12.82 -9.30 5.43
N GLU A 461 -12.62 -8.23 4.65
CA GLU A 461 -13.56 -7.87 3.57
C GLU A 461 -13.67 -8.96 2.51
N PHE A 462 -12.55 -9.57 2.13
CA PHE A 462 -12.51 -10.72 1.22
C PHE A 462 -13.32 -11.90 1.75
N ALA A 463 -13.06 -12.34 3.00
CA ALA A 463 -13.70 -13.48 3.63
C ALA A 463 -15.22 -13.29 3.81
N LEU A 464 -15.62 -12.08 4.23
CA LEU A 464 -17.04 -11.76 4.39
C LEU A 464 -17.76 -11.60 3.04
N THR A 465 -17.10 -11.07 2.01
CA THR A 465 -17.69 -10.97 0.65
C THR A 465 -17.97 -12.36 0.08
N ILE A 466 -17.05 -13.33 0.24
CA ILE A 466 -17.30 -14.72 -0.13
C ILE A 466 -18.46 -15.30 0.70
N SER A 467 -18.48 -15.08 2.00
CA SER A 467 -19.54 -15.56 2.88
C SER A 467 -20.90 -15.00 2.49
N PHE A 468 -21.00 -13.73 2.17
CA PHE A 468 -22.20 -13.08 1.66
C PHE A 468 -22.64 -13.68 0.33
N SER A 469 -21.71 -13.93 -0.59
CA SER A 469 -21.96 -14.56 -1.87
C SER A 469 -22.52 -15.97 -1.70
N LEU A 470 -21.95 -16.76 -0.80
CA LEU A 470 -22.39 -18.12 -0.50
C LEU A 470 -23.80 -18.15 0.13
N ILE A 471 -24.09 -17.23 1.06
CA ILE A 471 -25.41 -17.07 1.65
C ILE A 471 -26.44 -16.68 0.58
N ALA A 472 -26.07 -15.72 -0.28
CA ALA A 472 -26.91 -15.29 -1.40
C ALA A 472 -27.23 -16.47 -2.34
N SER A 473 -26.22 -17.24 -2.72
CA SER A 473 -26.36 -18.43 -3.56
C SER A 473 -27.29 -19.48 -2.93
N LEU A 474 -27.12 -19.77 -1.63
CA LEU A 474 -27.97 -20.72 -0.93
C LEU A 474 -29.44 -20.27 -0.95
N VAL A 475 -29.72 -19.01 -0.63
CA VAL A 475 -31.07 -18.45 -0.66
C VAL A 475 -31.67 -18.52 -2.07
N VAL A 476 -30.90 -18.17 -3.09
CA VAL A 476 -31.32 -18.23 -4.50
C VAL A 476 -31.58 -19.67 -4.95
N ALA A 477 -30.69 -20.60 -4.59
CA ALA A 477 -30.83 -22.02 -4.93
C ALA A 477 -32.07 -22.68 -4.27
N LEU A 478 -32.48 -22.22 -3.08
CA LEU A 478 -33.65 -22.74 -2.37
C LEU A 478 -34.96 -21.99 -2.71
N THR A 479 -34.91 -20.83 -3.38
CA THR A 479 -36.10 -20.02 -3.69
C THR A 479 -36.30 -19.81 -5.19
N VAL A 480 -35.39 -19.12 -5.85
CA VAL A 480 -35.50 -18.71 -7.27
C VAL A 480 -35.37 -19.90 -8.20
N VAL A 481 -34.33 -20.72 -7.98
CA VAL A 481 -34.05 -21.88 -8.86
C VAL A 481 -35.21 -22.86 -8.92
N PRO A 482 -35.78 -23.37 -7.82
CA PRO A 482 -36.92 -24.31 -7.90
C PRO A 482 -38.20 -23.65 -8.45
N MET A 483 -38.41 -22.36 -8.20
CA MET A 483 -39.53 -21.63 -8.79
C MET A 483 -39.42 -21.56 -10.32
N LEU A 484 -38.25 -21.16 -10.84
CA LEU A 484 -37.99 -21.12 -12.29
C LEU A 484 -38.03 -22.53 -12.91
N ALA A 485 -37.44 -23.53 -12.25
CA ALA A 485 -37.46 -24.92 -12.70
C ALA A 485 -38.87 -25.46 -12.82
N SER A 486 -39.77 -25.19 -11.86
CA SER A 486 -41.15 -25.62 -11.87
C SER A 486 -41.97 -25.08 -13.06
N ARG A 487 -41.52 -23.95 -13.65
CA ARG A 487 -42.23 -23.27 -14.76
C ARG A 487 -41.60 -23.48 -16.13
N LEU A 488 -40.26 -23.59 -16.19
CA LEU A 488 -39.52 -23.66 -17.46
C LEU A 488 -39.23 -25.12 -17.91
N LEU A 489 -39.06 -26.05 -16.95
CA LEU A 489 -38.77 -27.43 -17.26
C LEU A 489 -40.04 -28.19 -17.62
N LYS A 490 -39.89 -29.20 -18.45
CA LYS A 490 -41.02 -30.08 -18.90
C LYS A 490 -40.70 -31.52 -18.54
N MET A 491 -41.72 -32.32 -18.28
CA MET A 491 -41.61 -33.75 -18.06
C MET A 491 -40.91 -34.41 -19.26
N LYS A 492 -39.86 -35.19 -19.00
CA LYS A 492 -39.16 -36.03 -19.99
C LYS A 492 -39.29 -37.49 -19.58
N LEU A 493 -40.13 -38.23 -20.22
CA LEU A 493 -40.13 -39.69 -20.13
C LEU A 493 -38.95 -40.20 -20.98
N THR A 494 -37.78 -40.33 -20.36
CA THR A 494 -36.62 -40.96 -21.00
C THR A 494 -35.90 -41.79 -19.93
N ASN A 495 -35.72 -43.10 -20.19
CA ASN A 495 -34.90 -44.01 -19.40
C ASN A 495 -33.41 -43.60 -19.52
N ILE A 496 -33.07 -42.41 -19.03
CA ILE A 496 -31.71 -41.86 -19.04
C ILE A 496 -30.77 -42.75 -18.21
N TYR A 497 -31.30 -43.42 -17.20
CA TYR A 497 -30.54 -44.31 -16.33
C TYR A 497 -30.03 -45.58 -17.01
N GLU A 498 -30.85 -46.22 -17.85
CA GLU A 498 -30.45 -47.43 -18.59
C GLU A 498 -29.36 -47.14 -19.61
N LYS A 499 -29.52 -46.06 -20.43
CA LYS A 499 -28.53 -45.66 -21.43
C LYS A 499 -27.21 -45.20 -20.78
N ARG A 500 -27.26 -44.63 -19.58
CA ARG A 500 -26.05 -44.16 -18.86
C ARG A 500 -25.20 -45.33 -18.39
N ASN A 501 -25.82 -46.39 -17.85
CA ASN A 501 -25.11 -47.60 -17.38
C ASN A 501 -24.49 -48.40 -18.52
N GLU A 502 -24.90 -48.18 -19.75
CA GLU A 502 -24.32 -48.83 -20.94
C GLU A 502 -23.09 -48.11 -21.50
N SER A 503 -22.87 -46.87 -21.10
CA SER A 503 -21.71 -46.07 -21.53
C SER A 503 -20.38 -46.69 -21.13
N SER A 504 -19.44 -46.79 -22.04
CA SER A 504 -18.08 -47.31 -21.85
C SER A 504 -17.33 -46.59 -20.73
N PHE A 505 -17.54 -45.25 -20.61
CA PHE A 505 -16.92 -44.41 -19.57
C PHE A 505 -17.37 -44.85 -18.15
N TYR A 506 -18.67 -45.02 -17.93
CA TYR A 506 -19.18 -45.45 -16.62
C TYR A 506 -18.77 -46.91 -16.29
N LYS A 507 -18.67 -47.80 -17.27
CA LYS A 507 -18.17 -49.15 -17.08
C LYS A 507 -16.70 -49.17 -16.69
N SER A 508 -15.87 -48.35 -17.38
CA SER A 508 -14.44 -48.20 -17.06
C SER A 508 -14.25 -47.65 -15.66
N TYR A 509 -14.99 -46.60 -15.29
CA TYR A 509 -14.93 -46.00 -13.95
C TYR A 509 -15.35 -47.00 -12.86
N LYS A 510 -16.44 -47.77 -13.09
CA LYS A 510 -16.85 -48.83 -12.15
C LYS A 510 -15.73 -49.84 -11.94
N THR A 511 -15.08 -50.27 -13.01
CA THR A 511 -13.97 -51.24 -12.93
C THR A 511 -12.78 -50.65 -12.17
N SER A 512 -12.46 -49.36 -12.37
CA SER A 512 -11.38 -48.69 -11.62
C SER A 512 -11.70 -48.60 -10.13
N ILE A 513 -12.93 -48.27 -9.73
CA ILE A 513 -13.34 -48.25 -8.31
C ILE A 513 -13.23 -49.63 -7.68
N ILE A 514 -13.66 -50.68 -8.38
CA ILE A 514 -13.53 -52.07 -7.90
C ILE A 514 -12.06 -52.43 -7.71
N TRP A 515 -11.19 -52.06 -8.63
CA TRP A 515 -9.77 -52.29 -8.52
C TRP A 515 -9.17 -51.57 -7.33
N VAL A 516 -9.52 -50.29 -7.12
CA VAL A 516 -9.06 -49.45 -6.01
C VAL A 516 -9.53 -50.00 -4.65
N LEU A 517 -10.79 -50.46 -4.57
CA LEU A 517 -11.31 -51.09 -3.35
C LEU A 517 -10.68 -52.44 -3.04
N ARG A 518 -10.10 -53.15 -4.03
CA ARG A 518 -9.31 -54.36 -3.84
C ARG A 518 -7.89 -54.06 -3.37
N HIS A 519 -7.28 -52.96 -3.84
CA HIS A 519 -5.87 -52.59 -3.54
C HIS A 519 -5.78 -51.37 -2.62
N ARG A 520 -6.61 -51.30 -1.57
CA ARG A 520 -6.78 -50.17 -0.65
C ARG A 520 -5.49 -49.61 -0.11
N MET A 521 -4.61 -50.52 0.41
CA MET A 521 -3.34 -50.11 1.04
C MET A 521 -2.36 -49.55 0.03
N LEU A 522 -2.28 -50.10 -1.14
CA LEU A 522 -1.38 -49.60 -2.21
C LEU A 522 -1.77 -48.17 -2.61
N VAL A 523 -3.06 -47.91 -2.82
CA VAL A 523 -3.55 -46.57 -3.19
C VAL A 523 -3.34 -45.58 -2.07
N LEU A 524 -3.57 -45.96 -0.80
CA LEU A 524 -3.29 -45.05 0.33
C LEU A 524 -1.81 -44.75 0.49
N ILE A 525 -0.93 -45.77 0.39
CA ILE A 525 0.52 -45.56 0.46
C ILE A 525 1.01 -44.68 -0.68
N SER A 526 0.53 -44.89 -1.92
CA SER A 526 0.89 -44.04 -3.04
C SER A 526 0.45 -42.58 -2.83
N ALA A 527 -0.74 -42.36 -2.28
CA ALA A 527 -1.23 -41.02 -1.99
C ALA A 527 -0.38 -40.33 -0.91
N VAL A 528 0.03 -41.06 0.13
CA VAL A 528 0.92 -40.53 1.18
C VAL A 528 2.31 -40.23 0.65
N VAL A 529 2.87 -41.10 -0.22
CA VAL A 529 4.16 -40.84 -0.86
C VAL A 529 4.09 -39.60 -1.76
N CYS A 530 3.05 -39.48 -2.60
CA CYS A 530 2.85 -38.28 -3.42
C CYS A 530 2.71 -37.02 -2.58
N PHE A 531 2.00 -37.09 -1.45
CA PHE A 531 1.89 -35.98 -0.50
C PHE A 531 3.25 -35.60 0.10
N GLY A 532 4.08 -36.57 0.52
CA GLY A 532 5.43 -36.31 1.01
C GLY A 532 6.32 -35.64 -0.04
N LEU A 533 6.24 -36.12 -1.31
CA LEU A 533 6.97 -35.50 -2.43
C LEU A 533 6.46 -34.07 -2.71
N ALA A 534 5.16 -33.84 -2.61
CA ALA A 534 4.57 -32.52 -2.78
C ALA A 534 5.05 -31.53 -1.70
N LEU A 535 5.06 -31.95 -0.44
CA LEU A 535 5.61 -31.14 0.65
C LEU A 535 7.08 -30.82 0.44
N PHE A 536 7.87 -31.78 0.03
CA PHE A 536 9.28 -31.57 -0.29
C PHE A 536 9.45 -30.61 -1.49
N GLY A 537 8.58 -30.68 -2.48
CA GLY A 537 8.55 -29.75 -3.61
C GLY A 537 8.22 -28.31 -3.15
N LEU A 538 7.18 -28.15 -2.32
CA LEU A 538 6.80 -26.83 -1.78
C LEU A 538 7.93 -26.17 -0.98
N MET A 539 8.71 -26.93 -0.22
CA MET A 539 9.86 -26.40 0.52
C MET A 539 10.96 -25.80 -0.38
N LYS A 540 10.95 -26.12 -1.68
CA LYS A 540 11.88 -25.57 -2.65
C LYS A 540 11.32 -24.39 -3.44
N ILE A 541 10.03 -24.16 -3.36
CA ILE A 541 9.38 -22.97 -3.93
C ILE A 541 9.73 -21.82 -3.01
N GLY A 542 10.17 -20.71 -3.59
CA GLY A 542 10.47 -19.49 -2.84
C GLY A 542 9.22 -18.89 -2.22
N THR A 543 9.43 -17.96 -1.29
CA THR A 543 8.35 -17.24 -0.64
C THR A 543 8.42 -15.75 -0.95
N GLU A 544 7.26 -15.10 -0.98
CA GLU A 544 7.09 -13.66 -1.14
C GLU A 544 5.97 -13.18 -0.20
N PHE A 545 5.93 -11.88 0.08
CA PHE A 545 4.82 -11.34 0.88
C PHE A 545 3.55 -11.21 0.03
N LEU A 546 3.57 -10.32 -0.95
CA LEU A 546 2.56 -10.17 -1.99
C LEU A 546 3.24 -10.17 -3.36
N PRO A 547 2.56 -10.64 -4.43
CA PRO A 547 3.11 -10.54 -5.77
C PRO A 547 3.33 -9.08 -6.16
N PRO A 548 4.48 -8.74 -6.75
CA PRO A 548 4.72 -7.39 -7.23
C PRO A 548 3.77 -7.07 -8.40
N THR A 549 3.25 -5.82 -8.41
CA THR A 549 2.40 -5.30 -9.47
C THR A 549 3.20 -4.45 -10.45
N ASP A 550 2.93 -4.57 -11.74
CA ASP A 550 3.57 -3.77 -12.77
C ASP A 550 2.69 -2.57 -13.16
N GLU A 551 2.85 -1.45 -12.46
CA GLU A 551 2.11 -0.21 -12.70
C GLU A 551 2.78 0.68 -13.77
N GLY A 552 3.91 0.24 -14.34
CA GLY A 552 4.68 1.01 -15.32
C GLY A 552 5.28 2.31 -14.76
N PHE A 553 5.45 2.41 -13.43
CA PHE A 553 5.96 3.60 -12.76
C PHE A 553 7.09 3.25 -11.80
N THR A 554 8.18 4.04 -11.86
CA THR A 554 9.29 3.95 -10.91
C THR A 554 9.81 5.34 -10.58
N SER A 555 10.39 5.50 -9.38
CA SER A 555 11.20 6.67 -9.05
C SER A 555 12.65 6.29 -8.82
N ILE A 556 13.56 7.16 -9.24
CA ILE A 556 15.00 7.02 -9.06
C ILE A 556 15.44 8.10 -8.09
N SER A 557 15.79 7.71 -6.89
CA SER A 557 16.41 8.62 -5.92
C SER A 557 17.91 8.67 -6.17
N VAL A 558 18.42 9.87 -6.37
CA VAL A 558 19.83 10.14 -6.64
C VAL A 558 20.41 10.86 -5.44
N ASN A 559 21.39 10.26 -4.80
CA ASN A 559 22.09 10.85 -3.66
C ASN A 559 23.59 10.96 -3.99
N LEU A 560 24.11 12.17 -3.93
CA LEU A 560 25.54 12.44 -4.01
C LEU A 560 26.10 12.66 -2.59
N GLU A 561 27.42 12.73 -2.47
CA GLU A 561 28.07 13.07 -1.21
C GLU A 561 27.50 14.39 -0.67
N LYS A 562 27.23 14.44 0.64
CA LYS A 562 26.73 15.68 1.25
C LYS A 562 27.74 16.80 1.13
N GLY A 563 27.26 18.01 0.86
CA GLY A 563 28.08 19.17 0.61
C GLY A 563 28.38 19.46 -0.86
N VAL A 564 27.94 18.59 -1.75
CA VAL A 564 28.04 18.82 -3.21
C VAL A 564 27.07 19.91 -3.63
N ALA A 565 27.50 20.80 -4.50
CA ALA A 565 26.66 21.87 -5.05
C ALA A 565 25.57 21.31 -5.96
N VAL A 566 24.42 21.98 -6.02
CA VAL A 566 23.29 21.56 -6.86
C VAL A 566 23.66 21.42 -8.34
N SER A 567 24.61 22.22 -8.83
CA SER A 567 25.11 22.14 -10.21
C SER A 567 25.79 20.81 -10.54
N GLU A 568 26.42 20.14 -9.58
CA GLU A 568 26.98 18.80 -9.78
C GLU A 568 25.87 17.75 -9.81
N THR A 569 24.87 17.89 -8.94
CA THR A 569 23.68 17.05 -8.96
C THR A 569 22.93 17.18 -10.30
N GLU A 570 22.82 18.39 -10.83
CA GLU A 570 22.24 18.62 -12.17
C GLU A 570 23.00 17.91 -13.28
N LYS A 571 24.34 17.87 -13.24
CA LYS A 571 25.15 17.15 -14.22
C LYS A 571 24.94 15.64 -14.17
N VAL A 572 24.79 15.10 -12.98
CA VAL A 572 24.49 13.66 -12.81
C VAL A 572 23.09 13.36 -13.32
N VAL A 573 22.10 14.15 -12.93
CA VAL A 573 20.72 14.01 -13.41
C VAL A 573 20.63 14.10 -14.92
N ALA A 574 21.36 15.04 -15.56
CA ALA A 574 21.38 15.18 -17.02
C ALA A 574 21.87 13.90 -17.74
N LYS A 575 22.85 13.17 -17.17
CA LYS A 575 23.27 11.87 -17.70
C LYS A 575 22.17 10.81 -17.58
N ILE A 576 21.47 10.79 -16.44
CA ILE A 576 20.34 9.87 -16.24
C ILE A 576 19.22 10.18 -17.23
N GLU A 577 18.88 11.46 -17.41
CA GLU A 577 17.89 11.92 -18.42
C GLU A 577 18.28 11.49 -19.84
N GLU A 578 19.55 11.63 -20.20
CA GLU A 578 20.06 11.19 -21.52
C GLU A 578 19.92 9.68 -21.70
N ARG A 579 20.16 8.89 -20.65
CA ARG A 579 19.96 7.43 -20.68
C ARG A 579 18.48 7.07 -20.83
N LEU A 580 17.59 7.71 -20.07
CA LEU A 580 16.14 7.49 -20.13
C LEU A 580 15.54 7.86 -21.48
N LYS A 581 16.01 8.97 -22.10
CA LYS A 581 15.58 9.44 -23.43
C LYS A 581 15.84 8.42 -24.54
N ARG A 582 16.85 7.57 -24.39
CA ARG A 582 17.19 6.51 -25.36
C ARG A 582 16.25 5.30 -25.27
N GLU A 583 15.50 5.17 -24.18
CA GLU A 583 14.60 4.06 -23.93
C GLU A 583 13.25 4.27 -24.63
N LYS A 584 12.85 3.29 -25.48
CA LYS A 584 11.57 3.35 -26.20
C LYS A 584 10.35 3.12 -25.28
N ASP A 585 10.59 2.43 -24.17
CA ASP A 585 9.53 2.07 -23.23
C ASP A 585 9.18 3.23 -22.28
N VAL A 586 10.00 4.29 -22.24
CA VAL A 586 9.75 5.47 -21.41
C VAL A 586 8.78 6.41 -22.13
N ASP A 587 7.64 6.67 -21.51
CA ASP A 587 6.64 7.64 -21.96
C ASP A 587 6.99 9.05 -21.47
N VAL A 588 7.19 9.20 -20.16
CA VAL A 588 7.50 10.46 -19.50
C VAL A 588 8.52 10.26 -18.39
N TYR A 589 9.45 11.20 -18.24
CA TYR A 589 10.25 11.32 -17.02
C TYR A 589 10.23 12.76 -16.50
N VAL A 590 10.23 12.88 -15.17
CA VAL A 590 10.24 14.17 -14.46
C VAL A 590 11.35 14.15 -13.43
N SER A 591 12.24 15.12 -13.51
CA SER A 591 13.38 15.28 -12.60
C SER A 591 13.11 16.41 -11.61
N LEU A 592 13.20 16.09 -10.34
CA LEU A 592 13.12 17.02 -9.23
C LEU A 592 14.52 17.09 -8.59
N ILE A 593 15.24 18.20 -8.80
CA ILE A 593 16.63 18.38 -8.36
C ILE A 593 16.64 19.30 -7.16
N GLY A 594 17.48 19.03 -6.17
CA GLY A 594 17.60 19.85 -4.95
C GLY A 594 16.72 19.36 -3.79
N GLY A 595 16.32 18.09 -3.82
CA GLY A 595 15.58 17.42 -2.76
C GLY A 595 14.49 16.49 -3.28
N THR A 596 13.93 15.70 -2.39
CA THR A 596 12.77 14.85 -2.71
C THR A 596 11.47 15.62 -2.58
N GLN A 597 10.40 15.15 -3.20
CA GLN A 597 9.07 15.77 -3.08
C GLN A 597 8.61 15.89 -1.61
N GLN A 598 8.88 14.86 -0.81
CA GLN A 598 8.55 14.87 0.62
C GLN A 598 9.33 15.93 1.41
N ALA A 599 10.61 16.10 1.09
CA ALA A 599 11.46 17.11 1.72
C ALA A 599 10.96 18.51 1.35
N GLN A 600 10.67 18.75 0.08
CA GLN A 600 10.15 20.04 -0.40
C GLN A 600 8.79 20.41 0.21
N ALA A 601 7.88 19.42 0.36
CA ALA A 601 6.60 19.65 1.01
C ALA A 601 6.74 20.10 2.48
N ARG A 602 7.87 19.78 3.11
CA ARG A 602 8.26 20.24 4.47
C ARG A 602 9.13 21.51 4.48
N GLY A 603 9.35 22.13 3.30
CA GLY A 603 10.23 23.30 3.17
C GLY A 603 11.72 22.98 3.29
N GLN A 604 12.10 21.72 3.17
CA GLN A 604 13.50 21.26 3.23
C GLN A 604 14.05 21.09 1.82
N THR A 605 15.28 21.57 1.58
CA THR A 605 16.00 21.40 0.33
C THR A 605 17.35 20.75 0.59
N SER A 606 17.87 20.00 -0.37
CA SER A 606 19.13 19.28 -0.25
C SER A 606 19.85 19.26 -1.58
N ALA A 607 20.88 20.10 -1.72
CA ALA A 607 21.60 20.32 -2.99
C ALA A 607 22.17 19.03 -3.60
N ASN A 608 22.51 18.05 -2.77
CA ASN A 608 23.11 16.76 -3.19
C ASN A 608 22.08 15.68 -3.54
N GLN A 609 20.79 16.00 -3.53
CA GLN A 609 19.73 15.04 -3.79
C GLN A 609 18.90 15.43 -5.00
N ALA A 610 18.45 14.39 -5.73
CA ALA A 610 17.44 14.54 -6.76
C ALA A 610 16.52 13.31 -6.76
N GLU A 611 15.32 13.47 -7.28
CA GLU A 611 14.36 12.40 -7.47
C GLU A 611 13.80 12.47 -8.90
N LEU A 612 13.92 11.38 -9.65
CA LEU A 612 13.37 11.28 -10.99
C LEU A 612 12.18 10.34 -10.96
N TYR A 613 11.07 10.75 -11.52
CA TYR A 613 9.88 9.96 -11.72
C TYR A 613 9.82 9.51 -13.16
N VAL A 614 9.70 8.22 -13.40
CA VAL A 614 9.71 7.61 -14.73
C VAL A 614 8.45 6.80 -14.93
N LYS A 615 7.71 7.15 -15.97
CA LYS A 615 6.56 6.38 -16.42
C LYS A 615 6.87 5.68 -17.74
N LEU A 616 6.56 4.40 -17.78
CA LEU A 616 6.65 3.58 -18.98
C LEU A 616 5.34 3.61 -19.77
N VAL A 617 5.41 3.28 -21.05
CA VAL A 617 4.23 2.99 -21.85
C VAL A 617 3.45 1.80 -21.26
N PRO A 618 2.13 1.66 -21.52
CA PRO A 618 1.32 0.56 -20.98
C PRO A 618 1.95 -0.80 -21.22
N LEU A 619 1.73 -1.75 -20.31
CA LEU A 619 2.30 -3.10 -20.38
C LEU A 619 2.00 -3.82 -21.72
N ALA A 620 0.84 -3.52 -22.33
CA ALA A 620 0.46 -4.08 -23.62
C ALA A 620 1.31 -3.59 -24.81
N ASP A 621 2.00 -2.45 -24.65
CA ASP A 621 2.77 -1.79 -25.70
C ASP A 621 4.29 -1.94 -25.52
N ARG A 622 4.75 -2.73 -24.52
CA ARG A 622 6.17 -3.00 -24.23
C ARG A 622 6.45 -4.49 -24.09
N ASP A 623 7.69 -4.88 -24.40
CA ASP A 623 8.13 -6.27 -24.42
C ASP A 623 8.69 -6.76 -23.06
N ARG A 624 9.01 -5.82 -22.13
CA ARG A 624 9.63 -6.11 -20.83
C ARG A 624 8.84 -5.50 -19.68
N SER A 625 8.88 -6.16 -18.51
CA SER A 625 8.29 -5.66 -17.27
C SER A 625 9.06 -4.45 -16.72
N ILE A 626 8.41 -3.69 -15.80
CA ILE A 626 9.08 -2.61 -15.06
C ILE A 626 10.30 -3.11 -14.29
N PHE A 627 10.26 -4.34 -13.80
CA PHE A 627 11.35 -4.96 -13.03
C PHE A 627 12.57 -5.23 -13.92
N GLU A 628 12.36 -5.77 -15.11
CA GLU A 628 13.43 -6.00 -16.09
C GLU A 628 14.00 -4.68 -16.61
N PHE A 629 13.15 -3.66 -16.83
CA PHE A 629 13.56 -2.33 -17.20
C PHE A 629 14.48 -1.72 -16.13
N VAL A 630 14.07 -1.76 -14.87
CA VAL A 630 14.85 -1.22 -13.74
C VAL A 630 16.18 -1.94 -13.62
N GLU A 631 16.23 -3.28 -13.64
CA GLU A 631 17.48 -4.05 -13.55
C GLU A 631 18.48 -3.69 -14.65
N GLU A 632 18.01 -3.44 -15.87
CA GLU A 632 18.85 -3.06 -17.00
C GLU A 632 19.37 -1.64 -16.87
N VAL A 633 18.49 -0.67 -16.60
CA VAL A 633 18.83 0.75 -16.49
C VAL A 633 19.73 1.00 -15.27
N GLU A 634 19.46 0.36 -14.13
CA GLU A 634 20.27 0.45 -12.93
C GLU A 634 21.70 -0.04 -13.18
N ARG A 635 21.85 -1.21 -13.79
CA ARG A 635 23.16 -1.78 -14.13
C ARG A 635 23.96 -0.84 -15.06
N ASP A 636 23.30 -0.27 -16.07
CA ASP A 636 23.96 0.61 -17.03
C ASP A 636 24.37 1.93 -16.39
N LEU A 637 23.50 2.51 -15.56
CA LEU A 637 23.78 3.77 -14.86
C LEU A 637 24.89 3.60 -13.80
N HIS A 638 24.93 2.48 -13.07
CA HIS A 638 26.04 2.20 -12.16
C HIS A 638 27.39 2.06 -12.90
N ALA A 639 27.38 1.46 -14.09
CA ALA A 639 28.59 1.37 -14.91
C ALA A 639 29.07 2.74 -15.44
N GLU A 640 28.15 3.68 -15.70
CA GLU A 640 28.45 5.01 -16.24
C GLU A 640 28.81 6.03 -15.15
N LEU A 641 28.09 6.04 -14.03
CA LEU A 641 28.20 7.06 -12.97
C LEU A 641 29.22 6.68 -11.89
N GLY A 642 29.54 5.39 -11.75
CA GLY A 642 30.45 4.85 -10.72
C GLY A 642 29.83 4.80 -9.32
N GLU A 643 30.60 4.28 -8.34
CA GLU A 643 30.15 4.04 -6.96
C GLU A 643 29.97 5.33 -6.12
N GLN A 644 30.34 6.49 -6.64
CA GLN A 644 30.22 7.77 -5.93
C GLN A 644 28.80 8.35 -5.95
N VAL A 645 27.93 7.84 -6.83
CA VAL A 645 26.53 8.24 -6.95
C VAL A 645 25.67 7.10 -6.43
N GLU A 646 24.97 7.32 -5.34
CA GLU A 646 24.00 6.36 -4.84
C GLU A 646 22.69 6.52 -5.61
N LEU A 647 22.32 5.47 -6.34
CA LEU A 647 21.05 5.38 -7.05
C LEU A 647 20.15 4.37 -6.36
N ASN A 648 18.93 4.75 -6.04
CA ASN A 648 17.92 3.85 -5.49
C ASN A 648 16.67 3.89 -6.39
N PHE A 649 16.37 2.77 -7.01
CA PHE A 649 15.19 2.60 -7.85
C PHE A 649 14.02 2.11 -7.00
N ASN A 650 12.99 2.93 -6.88
CA ASN A 650 11.78 2.60 -6.13
C ASN A 650 10.66 2.28 -7.12
N VAL A 651 10.45 1.01 -7.39
CA VAL A 651 9.24 0.56 -8.09
C VAL A 651 8.09 0.67 -7.12
N SER A 652 7.00 1.31 -7.54
CA SER A 652 5.79 1.39 -6.70
C SER A 652 5.29 -0.02 -6.40
N THR A 653 5.23 -0.36 -5.12
CA THR A 653 4.63 -1.61 -4.65
C THR A 653 3.44 -1.27 -3.77
N THR A 654 2.43 -2.13 -3.78
CA THR A 654 1.23 -1.97 -2.95
C THR A 654 1.55 -1.91 -1.44
N THR A 655 2.71 -2.42 -1.04
CA THR A 655 3.20 -2.42 0.36
C THR A 655 4.04 -1.21 0.72
N GLY A 656 4.49 -0.43 -0.26
CA GLY A 656 5.42 0.68 -0.05
C GLY A 656 6.85 0.24 0.30
N SER A 657 7.17 -1.05 0.18
CA SER A 657 8.52 -1.60 0.39
C SER A 657 9.36 -1.52 -0.89
N THR A 658 10.66 -1.38 -0.74
CA THR A 658 11.61 -1.44 -1.88
C THR A 658 11.75 -2.90 -2.34
N PRO A 659 11.48 -3.22 -3.60
CA PRO A 659 11.66 -4.57 -4.12
C PRO A 659 13.10 -5.05 -3.93
N ASN A 660 13.27 -6.37 -3.75
CA ASN A 660 14.56 -7.02 -3.60
C ASN A 660 15.46 -6.47 -2.47
N THR A 661 14.86 -5.85 -1.46
CA THR A 661 15.58 -5.32 -0.31
C THR A 661 15.06 -5.95 0.98
N LEU A 662 15.93 -6.64 1.71
CA LEU A 662 15.64 -7.14 3.04
C LEU A 662 16.11 -6.10 4.07
N THR A 663 15.22 -5.66 4.95
CA THR A 663 15.52 -4.68 5.97
C THR A 663 15.43 -5.29 7.36
N PHE A 664 16.40 -4.98 8.21
CA PHE A 664 16.38 -5.30 9.64
C PHE A 664 17.17 -4.27 10.43
N ARG A 665 17.04 -4.29 11.74
CA ARG A 665 17.78 -3.42 12.66
C ARG A 665 18.51 -4.25 13.70
N LEU A 666 19.70 -3.79 14.06
CA LEU A 666 20.36 -4.19 15.29
C LEU A 666 20.05 -3.13 16.35
N THR A 667 19.66 -3.54 17.54
CA THR A 667 19.37 -2.66 18.67
C THR A 667 20.20 -3.09 19.87
N ASP A 668 20.79 -2.14 20.57
CA ASP A 668 21.55 -2.38 21.79
C ASP A 668 21.46 -1.14 22.71
N SER A 669 21.53 -1.37 24.01
CA SER A 669 21.62 -0.29 25.01
C SER A 669 23.00 0.38 25.04
N ASP A 670 24.05 -0.31 24.58
CA ASP A 670 25.43 0.16 24.50
C ASP A 670 25.82 0.43 23.04
N GLU A 671 26.12 1.68 22.73
CA GLU A 671 26.40 2.15 21.37
C GLU A 671 27.71 1.57 20.81
N GLN A 672 28.75 1.38 21.65
CA GLN A 672 30.02 0.80 21.18
C GLN A 672 29.86 -0.67 20.84
N ARG A 673 29.11 -1.40 21.67
CA ARG A 673 28.79 -2.80 21.41
C ARG A 673 27.95 -2.95 20.15
N LEU A 674 26.99 -2.03 19.95
CA LEU A 674 26.17 -1.98 18.73
C LEU A 674 27.05 -1.81 17.49
N HIS A 675 27.94 -0.81 17.46
CA HIS A 675 28.81 -0.55 16.31
C HIS A 675 29.72 -1.77 15.99
N SER A 676 30.31 -2.40 17.02
CA SER A 676 31.13 -3.60 16.80
C SER A 676 30.32 -4.77 16.23
N SER A 677 29.05 -4.88 16.62
CA SER A 677 28.12 -5.88 16.09
C SER A 677 27.73 -5.58 14.64
N VAL A 678 27.53 -4.31 14.31
CA VAL A 678 27.23 -3.83 12.95
C VAL A 678 28.38 -4.20 12.01
N ASP A 679 29.62 -3.87 12.34
CA ASP A 679 30.80 -4.18 11.52
C ASP A 679 30.93 -5.68 11.23
N LYS A 680 30.73 -6.52 12.26
CA LYS A 680 30.75 -7.97 12.12
C LYS A 680 29.69 -8.47 11.13
N VAL A 681 28.45 -8.03 11.31
CA VAL A 681 27.32 -8.46 10.48
C VAL A 681 27.49 -8.00 9.04
N GLN A 682 27.92 -6.75 8.83
CA GLN A 682 28.16 -6.19 7.49
C GLN A 682 29.25 -6.99 6.75
N GLN A 683 30.35 -7.30 7.42
CA GLN A 683 31.43 -8.10 6.84
C GLN A 683 31.02 -9.54 6.49
N GLU A 684 30.17 -10.17 7.31
CA GLU A 684 29.70 -11.53 7.02
C GLU A 684 28.62 -11.55 5.92
N LEU A 685 27.73 -10.55 5.88
CA LEU A 685 26.72 -10.42 4.83
C LEU A 685 27.34 -10.17 3.45
N SER A 686 28.38 -9.36 3.37
CA SER A 686 29.10 -9.07 2.11
C SER A 686 29.75 -10.30 1.47
N LYS A 687 29.92 -11.40 2.21
CA LYS A 687 30.44 -12.67 1.69
C LYS A 687 29.38 -13.54 1.01
N VAL A 688 28.10 -13.21 1.11
CA VAL A 688 26.98 -13.98 0.57
C VAL A 688 26.77 -13.61 -0.89
N LYS A 689 27.02 -14.53 -1.82
CA LYS A 689 26.98 -14.28 -3.27
C LYS A 689 25.63 -13.74 -3.81
N ALA A 690 24.52 -14.04 -3.13
CA ALA A 690 23.20 -13.58 -3.54
C ALA A 690 22.88 -12.15 -3.09
N ILE A 691 23.74 -11.55 -2.27
CA ILE A 691 23.63 -10.18 -1.81
C ILE A 691 24.43 -9.29 -2.74
N THR A 692 23.79 -8.29 -3.33
CA THR A 692 24.41 -7.35 -4.25
C THR A 692 25.03 -6.17 -3.50
N LYS A 693 24.34 -5.69 -2.44
CA LYS A 693 24.80 -4.55 -1.63
C LYS A 693 24.32 -4.69 -0.18
N VAL A 694 25.17 -4.29 0.75
CA VAL A 694 24.82 -4.14 2.17
C VAL A 694 25.14 -2.72 2.57
N SER A 695 24.14 -1.95 2.96
CA SER A 695 24.30 -0.59 3.48
C SER A 695 23.67 -0.45 4.85
N THR A 696 24.21 0.47 5.62
CA THR A 696 23.73 0.81 6.96
C THR A 696 23.55 2.33 7.07
N ASP A 697 22.78 2.78 8.01
CA ASP A 697 22.63 4.22 8.27
C ASP A 697 23.89 4.83 8.97
N LEU A 698 24.87 4.02 9.36
CA LEU A 698 26.19 4.49 9.82
C LEU A 698 27.15 4.81 8.67
N ASP A 699 26.92 4.26 7.48
CA ASP A 699 27.80 4.45 6.32
C ASP A 699 27.75 5.89 5.78
N ILE A 700 26.73 6.67 6.18
CA ILE A 700 26.53 8.03 5.72
C ILE A 700 26.97 9.00 6.82
N THR A 701 28.12 9.61 6.64
CA THR A 701 28.63 10.70 7.50
C THR A 701 28.59 12.04 6.75
N VAL A 702 28.55 13.13 7.49
CA VAL A 702 28.59 14.50 6.94
C VAL A 702 29.79 15.21 7.51
N LYS A 703 30.55 15.86 6.62
CA LYS A 703 31.56 16.84 7.03
C LYS A 703 30.84 18.16 7.32
N GLU A 704 30.92 18.63 8.53
CA GLU A 704 30.35 19.91 8.97
C GLU A 704 31.44 20.87 9.40
N ILE A 705 31.21 22.15 9.18
CA ILE A 705 32.08 23.21 9.74
C ILE A 705 31.57 23.51 11.14
N GLN A 706 32.34 23.18 12.13
CA GLN A 706 32.06 23.52 13.52
C GLN A 706 32.78 24.80 13.91
N VAL A 707 32.00 25.72 14.48
CA VAL A 707 32.50 26.99 15.06
C VAL A 707 32.43 26.87 16.57
N GLU A 708 33.58 26.55 17.19
CA GLU A 708 33.67 26.41 18.64
C GLU A 708 34.11 27.75 19.25
N VAL A 709 33.22 28.37 20.05
CA VAL A 709 33.49 29.67 20.70
C VAL A 709 34.45 29.50 21.85
N ASP A 710 35.60 30.22 21.80
CA ASP A 710 36.55 30.34 22.89
C ASP A 710 35.99 31.31 23.94
N ARG A 711 35.51 30.74 25.05
CA ARG A 711 34.80 31.50 26.09
C ARG A 711 35.69 32.56 26.78
N GLU A 712 36.99 32.31 26.93
CA GLU A 712 37.91 33.26 27.56
C GLU A 712 38.18 34.43 26.62
N LYS A 713 38.50 34.15 25.36
CA LYS A 713 38.70 35.22 24.37
C LYS A 713 37.41 36.04 24.12
N ALA A 714 36.27 35.35 24.02
CA ALA A 714 34.98 36.01 23.86
C ALA A 714 34.69 36.99 25.02
N LYS A 715 35.00 36.60 26.25
CA LYS A 715 34.85 37.42 27.45
C LYS A 715 35.70 38.68 27.42
N ASP A 716 36.96 38.61 26.92
CA ASP A 716 37.84 39.74 26.80
C ASP A 716 37.27 40.89 25.95
N TYR A 717 36.44 40.53 24.96
CA TYR A 717 35.74 41.49 24.11
C TYR A 717 34.29 41.75 24.58
N GLY A 718 33.87 41.16 25.72
CA GLY A 718 32.54 41.34 26.31
C GLY A 718 31.43 40.56 25.62
N PHE A 719 31.75 39.56 24.80
CA PHE A 719 30.73 38.72 24.15
C PHE A 719 30.22 37.64 25.10
N VAL A 720 28.93 37.34 24.94
CA VAL A 720 28.32 36.11 25.46
C VAL A 720 28.34 35.07 24.33
N PRO A 721 28.77 33.83 24.56
CA PRO A 721 28.86 32.80 23.52
C PRO A 721 27.56 32.62 22.67
N ALA A 722 26.39 32.71 23.31
CA ALA A 722 25.10 32.63 22.63
C ALA A 722 24.89 33.76 21.60
N GLN A 723 25.40 34.99 21.90
CA GLN A 723 25.33 36.11 20.96
C GLN A 723 26.17 35.83 19.71
N ILE A 724 27.40 35.29 19.89
CA ILE A 724 28.28 34.91 18.79
C ILE A 724 27.57 33.88 17.91
N ALA A 725 27.07 32.79 18.50
CA ALA A 725 26.40 31.73 17.79
C ALA A 725 25.17 32.23 16.99
N GLN A 726 24.34 33.09 17.64
CA GLN A 726 23.16 33.67 16.98
C GLN A 726 23.54 34.60 15.83
N THR A 727 24.59 35.46 16.04
CA THR A 727 25.04 36.40 15.00
C THR A 727 25.63 35.65 13.81
N VAL A 728 26.49 34.64 14.03
CA VAL A 728 27.06 33.81 12.97
C VAL A 728 25.93 33.11 12.18
N ASN A 729 24.95 32.52 12.87
CA ASN A 729 23.80 31.91 12.22
C ASN A 729 23.02 32.91 11.35
N GLN A 730 22.72 34.09 11.87
CA GLN A 730 21.99 35.13 11.12
C GLN A 730 22.77 35.67 9.92
N MET A 731 24.09 35.83 10.04
CA MET A 731 24.94 36.34 8.98
C MET A 731 25.14 35.31 7.85
N THR A 732 25.18 34.00 8.15
CA THR A 732 25.37 32.94 7.19
C THR A 732 24.08 32.54 6.51
N LYS A 733 22.96 32.42 7.24
CA LYS A 733 21.64 32.03 6.67
C LYS A 733 20.84 33.20 6.11
N GLY A 734 21.11 34.43 6.55
CA GLY A 734 20.17 35.53 6.45
C GLY A 734 18.96 35.36 7.38
N GLN A 735 18.09 36.33 7.40
CA GLN A 735 16.91 36.35 8.29
C GLN A 735 15.69 36.86 7.54
N LEU A 736 14.55 36.16 7.71
CA LEU A 736 13.23 36.68 7.31
C LEU A 736 12.95 37.91 8.20
N THR A 737 12.92 39.07 7.57
CA THR A 737 12.79 40.36 8.26
C THR A 737 11.32 40.75 8.42
N THR A 738 10.52 40.68 7.36
CA THR A 738 9.10 41.03 7.34
C THR A 738 8.45 40.42 6.09
N GLN A 739 7.15 40.69 5.92
CA GLN A 739 6.43 40.46 4.67
C GLN A 739 5.84 41.78 4.19
N ILE A 740 5.92 42.04 2.91
CA ILE A 740 5.33 43.25 2.29
C ILE A 740 4.23 42.81 1.31
N MET A 741 3.23 43.70 1.15
CA MET A 741 2.22 43.54 0.09
C MET A 741 2.64 44.39 -1.09
N ALA A 742 3.09 43.78 -2.17
CA ALA A 742 3.49 44.47 -3.37
C ALA A 742 2.30 45.15 -4.08
N GLU A 743 2.55 46.11 -4.98
CA GLU A 743 1.50 46.85 -5.68
C GLU A 743 0.58 45.96 -6.55
N ASP A 744 1.09 44.85 -7.04
CA ASP A 744 0.36 43.82 -7.76
C ASP A 744 -0.51 42.91 -6.86
N GLY A 745 -0.48 43.13 -5.54
CA GLY A 745 -1.21 42.38 -4.53
C GLY A 745 -0.51 41.11 -4.06
N ALA A 746 0.71 40.81 -4.55
CA ALA A 746 1.50 39.70 -4.07
C ALA A 746 2.03 39.95 -2.65
N VAL A 747 2.02 38.94 -1.81
CA VAL A 747 2.66 38.97 -0.48
C VAL A 747 4.08 38.42 -0.63
N LEU A 748 5.06 39.30 -0.53
CA LEU A 748 6.47 38.96 -0.70
C LEU A 748 7.18 38.90 0.66
N PRO A 749 7.87 37.80 0.99
CA PRO A 749 8.75 37.75 2.14
C PRO A 749 10.00 38.60 1.84
N VAL A 750 10.51 39.29 2.87
CA VAL A 750 11.71 40.14 2.81
C VAL A 750 12.82 39.48 3.61
N TYR A 751 13.85 39.03 2.93
CA TYR A 751 15.04 38.42 3.55
C TYR A 751 16.20 39.39 3.57
N THR A 752 16.88 39.50 4.73
CA THR A 752 18.06 40.33 4.92
C THR A 752 19.25 39.46 5.24
N GLY A 753 20.31 39.52 4.46
CA GLY A 753 21.52 38.74 4.65
C GLY A 753 22.71 39.29 3.83
N PHE A 754 23.84 38.59 3.88
CA PHE A 754 25.05 38.93 3.14
C PHE A 754 25.21 38.17 1.82
N GLY A 755 24.16 37.51 1.36
CA GLY A 755 24.23 36.66 0.18
C GLY A 755 25.11 35.43 0.43
N GLN A 756 26.06 35.14 -0.45
CA GLN A 756 26.98 34.02 -0.31
C GLN A 756 28.36 34.37 0.26
N VAL A 757 28.57 35.63 0.63
CA VAL A 757 29.90 36.15 1.03
C VAL A 757 30.58 35.28 2.11
N PHE A 758 29.81 34.78 3.10
CA PHE A 758 30.35 33.95 4.18
C PHE A 758 30.24 32.46 3.94
N ASN A 759 29.60 32.05 2.84
CA ASN A 759 29.37 30.65 2.47
C ASN A 759 30.30 30.17 1.34
N ASP A 760 31.08 31.09 0.74
CA ASP A 760 31.99 30.80 -0.38
C ASP A 760 33.25 30.03 0.05
N SER A 761 33.73 30.26 1.26
CA SER A 761 34.96 29.63 1.78
C SER A 761 35.03 29.65 3.32
N ILE A 762 35.84 28.72 3.87
CA ILE A 762 36.12 28.71 5.34
C ILE A 762 36.85 30.01 5.76
N GLU A 763 37.70 30.54 4.90
CA GLU A 763 38.41 31.77 5.15
C GLU A 763 37.48 32.98 5.24
N SER A 764 36.46 33.04 4.38
CA SER A 764 35.40 34.07 4.41
C SER A 764 34.63 34.00 5.74
N LEU A 765 34.30 32.79 6.20
CA LEU A 765 33.64 32.60 7.48
C LEU A 765 34.53 33.04 8.66
N LYS A 766 35.83 32.72 8.68
CA LYS A 766 36.79 33.16 9.69
C LYS A 766 36.95 34.66 9.77
N SER A 767 36.89 35.33 8.60
CA SER A 767 37.06 36.79 8.48
C SER A 767 35.83 37.62 8.87
N MET A 768 34.68 36.96 9.10
CA MET A 768 33.39 37.58 9.51
C MET A 768 33.60 38.51 10.71
N GLN A 769 33.08 39.73 10.62
CA GLN A 769 33.22 40.73 11.69
C GLN A 769 31.98 40.84 12.57
N LEU A 770 32.14 40.57 13.84
CA LEU A 770 31.09 40.68 14.85
C LEU A 770 31.30 41.93 15.70
N ARG A 771 30.22 42.70 15.92
CA ARG A 771 30.27 43.87 16.78
C ARG A 771 30.13 43.49 18.25
N SER A 772 31.16 43.80 19.05
CA SER A 772 31.14 43.60 20.50
C SER A 772 30.17 44.54 21.20
N PRO A 773 29.70 44.24 22.40
CA PRO A 773 28.90 45.15 23.22
C PRO A 773 29.58 46.49 23.46
N ALA A 774 30.94 46.56 23.43
CA ALA A 774 31.72 47.79 23.51
C ALA A 774 31.77 48.59 22.18
N GLY A 775 31.16 48.09 21.11
CA GLY A 775 31.11 48.73 19.80
C GLY A 775 32.31 48.46 18.88
N LEU A 776 33.23 47.58 19.28
CA LEU A 776 34.39 47.19 18.46
C LEU A 776 34.01 46.03 17.52
N PHE A 777 34.48 46.03 16.29
CA PHE A 777 34.36 44.91 15.38
C PHE A 777 35.53 43.94 15.57
N VAL A 778 35.25 42.69 15.82
CA VAL A 778 36.17 41.60 16.09
C VAL A 778 35.96 40.48 15.08
N LYS A 779 37.00 39.93 14.51
CA LYS A 779 36.89 38.80 13.59
C LYS A 779 36.49 37.53 14.33
N LEU A 780 35.75 36.67 13.66
CA LEU A 780 35.31 35.37 14.22
C LEU A 780 36.53 34.51 14.62
N GLU A 781 37.59 34.50 13.82
CA GLU A 781 38.83 33.74 14.08
C GLU A 781 39.53 34.13 15.37
N ASP A 782 39.33 35.36 15.86
CA ASP A 782 39.94 35.86 17.10
C ASP A 782 39.23 35.32 18.36
N ILE A 783 37.96 34.93 18.26
CA ILE A 783 37.09 34.53 19.36
C ILE A 783 36.50 33.12 19.25
N ALA A 784 36.76 32.44 18.14
CA ALA A 784 36.27 31.06 17.89
C ALA A 784 37.28 30.29 17.07
N THR A 785 37.23 28.95 17.20
CA THR A 785 38.00 28.02 16.39
C THR A 785 37.03 27.43 15.34
N VAL A 786 37.40 27.54 14.05
CA VAL A 786 36.64 27.00 12.94
C VAL A 786 37.36 25.76 12.44
N SER A 787 36.71 24.59 12.55
CA SER A 787 37.25 23.30 12.16
C SER A 787 36.23 22.50 11.35
N VAL A 788 36.72 21.57 10.52
CA VAL A 788 35.87 20.59 9.82
C VAL A 788 35.84 19.32 10.63
N GLN A 789 34.65 18.86 11.00
CA GLN A 789 34.46 17.61 11.71
C GLN A 789 33.47 16.71 10.95
N GLU A 790 33.54 15.40 11.18
CA GLU A 790 32.57 14.45 10.65
C GLU A 790 31.54 14.13 11.74
N GLY A 791 30.27 14.14 11.36
CA GLY A 791 29.15 13.82 12.22
C GLY A 791 28.14 12.87 11.55
N PRO A 792 27.29 12.19 12.34
CA PRO A 792 26.25 11.34 11.79
C PRO A 792 25.16 12.18 11.10
N VAL A 793 24.64 11.69 10.00
CA VAL A 793 23.50 12.32 9.30
C VAL A 793 22.22 12.18 10.08
N SER A 794 22.02 11.02 10.69
CA SER A 794 20.85 10.72 11.52
C SER A 794 21.21 9.72 12.60
N ILE A 795 20.51 9.80 13.71
CA ILE A 795 20.58 8.85 14.82
C ILE A 795 19.22 8.20 14.95
N ARG A 796 19.19 6.87 14.84
CA ARG A 796 17.97 6.08 15.00
C ARG A 796 17.95 5.38 16.34
N ARG A 797 16.75 5.25 16.87
CA ARG A 797 16.50 4.50 18.09
C ARG A 797 15.23 3.67 17.96
N SER A 798 15.16 2.55 18.65
CA SER A 798 13.98 1.68 18.71
C SER A 798 13.78 1.25 20.15
N ASP A 799 12.56 1.43 20.64
CA ASP A 799 12.17 1.08 22.01
C ASP A 799 13.16 1.59 23.06
N GLN A 800 13.56 2.88 22.91
CA GLN A 800 14.49 3.60 23.75
C GLN A 800 15.96 3.12 23.69
N ALA A 801 16.29 2.11 22.87
CA ALA A 801 17.67 1.66 22.64
C ALA A 801 18.25 2.27 21.35
N ALA A 802 19.57 2.37 21.27
CA ALA A 802 20.23 2.74 20.02
C ALA A 802 19.97 1.67 18.95
N ALA A 803 19.76 2.10 17.72
CA ALA A 803 19.42 1.21 16.61
C ALA A 803 20.18 1.59 15.35
N VAL A 804 20.63 0.57 14.61
CA VAL A 804 21.24 0.71 13.28
C VAL A 804 20.45 -0.13 12.29
N ALA A 805 19.97 0.50 11.22
CA ALA A 805 19.22 -0.16 10.18
C ALA A 805 20.19 -0.75 9.13
N PHE A 806 19.90 -1.96 8.71
CA PHE A 806 20.52 -2.65 7.59
C PHE A 806 19.58 -2.69 6.40
N PHE A 807 20.10 -2.39 5.22
CA PHE A 807 19.46 -2.54 3.94
C PHE A 807 20.27 -3.52 3.11
N VAL A 808 19.71 -4.69 2.89
CA VAL A 808 20.37 -5.81 2.19
C VAL A 808 19.70 -6.00 0.84
N GLU A 809 20.32 -5.50 -0.20
CA GLU A 809 19.84 -5.67 -1.59
C GLU A 809 20.30 -7.03 -2.11
N TYR A 810 19.42 -7.72 -2.84
CA TYR A 810 19.69 -9.07 -3.33
C TYR A 810 19.23 -9.26 -4.79
N GLU A 811 19.82 -10.28 -5.45
CA GLU A 811 19.52 -10.58 -6.85
C GLU A 811 18.02 -10.84 -7.07
N THR A 812 17.45 -10.32 -8.14
CA THR A 812 16.01 -10.47 -8.53
C THR A 812 15.56 -11.93 -8.66
N LYS A 813 16.49 -12.85 -8.88
CA LYS A 813 16.22 -14.30 -8.98
C LYS A 813 16.03 -14.99 -7.63
N GLU A 814 16.41 -14.32 -6.54
CA GLU A 814 16.23 -14.86 -5.19
C GLU A 814 14.84 -14.47 -4.65
N SER A 815 14.29 -15.37 -3.84
CA SER A 815 13.03 -15.09 -3.13
C SER A 815 13.29 -14.49 -1.75
N LEU A 816 12.31 -13.78 -1.20
CA LEU A 816 12.37 -13.22 0.16
C LEU A 816 12.75 -14.30 1.19
N GLY A 817 12.14 -15.48 1.14
CA GLY A 817 12.46 -16.55 2.07
C GLY A 817 13.84 -17.16 1.83
N GLY A 818 14.31 -17.22 0.58
CA GLY A 818 15.64 -17.70 0.24
C GLY A 818 16.74 -16.82 0.80
N ILE A 819 16.61 -15.50 0.63
CA ILE A 819 17.57 -14.53 1.19
C ILE A 819 17.46 -14.44 2.71
N SER A 820 16.24 -14.48 3.28
CA SER A 820 16.02 -14.49 4.72
C SER A 820 16.76 -15.64 5.41
N ALA A 821 16.65 -16.85 4.86
CA ALA A 821 17.36 -18.04 5.40
C ALA A 821 18.90 -17.92 5.30
N LYS A 822 19.42 -17.20 4.30
CA LYS A 822 20.86 -16.94 4.19
C LYS A 822 21.31 -15.91 5.21
N VAL A 823 20.54 -14.84 5.39
CA VAL A 823 20.78 -13.78 6.39
C VAL A 823 20.71 -14.37 7.81
N ASP A 824 19.70 -15.21 8.12
CA ASP A 824 19.59 -15.88 9.43
C ASP A 824 20.84 -16.71 9.76
N LYS A 825 21.36 -17.46 8.79
CA LYS A 825 22.60 -18.22 8.96
C LYS A 825 23.83 -17.34 9.21
N VAL A 826 23.86 -16.16 8.61
CA VAL A 826 24.94 -15.18 8.85
C VAL A 826 24.81 -14.61 10.26
N LEU A 827 23.62 -14.22 10.69
CA LEU A 827 23.35 -13.70 12.02
C LEU A 827 23.68 -14.72 13.12
N GLU A 828 23.32 -16.00 12.90
CA GLU A 828 23.72 -17.09 13.81
C GLU A 828 25.25 -17.26 13.91
N LYS A 829 25.96 -17.12 12.79
CA LYS A 829 27.44 -17.23 12.77
C LYS A 829 28.14 -16.02 13.34
N ALA A 830 27.53 -14.85 13.27
CA ALA A 830 28.13 -13.61 13.77
C ALA A 830 28.32 -13.61 15.28
N ASP A 831 27.71 -14.57 15.99
CA ASP A 831 27.84 -14.74 17.46
C ASP A 831 27.68 -13.39 18.19
N LEU A 832 26.48 -12.80 18.00
CA LEU A 832 26.13 -11.50 18.56
C LEU A 832 25.98 -11.57 20.08
N PRO A 833 26.36 -10.52 20.81
CA PRO A 833 26.08 -10.43 22.24
C PRO A 833 24.59 -10.63 22.55
N THR A 834 24.28 -11.22 23.70
CA THR A 834 22.89 -11.51 24.11
C THR A 834 22.02 -10.26 24.27
N GLU A 835 22.62 -9.12 24.50
CA GLU A 835 21.98 -7.81 24.64
C GLU A 835 21.66 -7.15 23.28
N THR A 836 22.39 -7.55 22.23
CA THR A 836 22.12 -7.08 20.87
C THR A 836 20.96 -7.86 20.25
N GLN A 837 19.86 -7.18 19.95
CA GLN A 837 18.68 -7.78 19.36
C GLN A 837 18.63 -7.50 17.87
N VAL A 838 18.12 -8.47 17.10
CA VAL A 838 17.83 -8.35 15.68
C VAL A 838 16.35 -8.21 15.49
N VAL A 839 15.91 -7.10 14.89
CA VAL A 839 14.50 -6.82 14.62
C VAL A 839 14.32 -6.66 13.12
N PHE A 840 13.65 -7.63 12.48
CA PHE A 840 13.31 -7.53 11.05
C PHE A 840 12.21 -6.50 10.84
N SER A 841 12.21 -5.88 9.66
CA SER A 841 11.23 -4.88 9.24
C SER A 841 10.87 -5.05 7.76
N GLY A 842 9.88 -4.30 7.28
CA GLY A 842 9.42 -4.38 5.89
C GLY A 842 8.75 -5.72 5.55
N ASP A 843 8.94 -6.18 4.31
CA ASP A 843 8.25 -7.36 3.77
C ASP A 843 8.47 -8.63 4.59
N ARG A 844 9.64 -8.82 5.21
CA ARG A 844 9.89 -9.99 6.05
C ARG A 844 9.07 -9.97 7.33
N GLU A 845 9.00 -8.84 8.03
CA GLU A 845 8.17 -8.70 9.24
C GLU A 845 6.69 -8.96 8.91
N LEU A 846 6.22 -8.35 7.81
CA LEU A 846 4.85 -8.51 7.34
C LEU A 846 4.56 -9.97 6.93
N TYR A 847 5.49 -10.62 6.23
CA TYR A 847 5.37 -12.01 5.84
C TYR A 847 5.33 -12.95 7.05
N ASP A 848 6.27 -12.82 7.97
CA ASP A 848 6.38 -13.69 9.15
C ASP A 848 5.12 -13.57 10.04
N SER A 849 4.64 -12.35 10.26
CA SER A 849 3.39 -12.10 10.99
C SER A 849 2.19 -12.71 10.25
N ALA A 850 2.05 -12.41 8.96
CA ALA A 850 0.94 -12.88 8.14
C ALA A 850 0.87 -14.40 8.05
N ILE A 851 1.99 -15.07 7.81
CA ILE A 851 2.04 -16.53 7.68
C ILE A 851 1.69 -17.23 8.99
N ASN A 852 2.18 -16.74 10.13
CA ASN A 852 1.85 -17.32 11.43
C ASN A 852 0.35 -17.21 11.72
N ASP A 853 -0.25 -16.06 11.50
CA ASP A 853 -1.67 -15.83 11.72
C ASP A 853 -2.53 -16.63 10.74
N MET A 854 -2.11 -16.72 9.47
CA MET A 854 -2.80 -17.50 8.45
C MET A 854 -2.73 -19.01 8.71
N LEU A 855 -1.59 -19.52 9.17
CA LEU A 855 -1.46 -20.94 9.55
C LEU A 855 -2.37 -21.27 10.73
N LEU A 856 -2.46 -20.37 11.71
CA LEU A 856 -3.41 -20.51 12.82
C LEU A 856 -4.87 -20.49 12.31
N ALA A 857 -5.20 -19.56 11.39
CA ALA A 857 -6.52 -19.50 10.78
C ALA A 857 -6.87 -20.77 9.99
N VAL A 858 -5.92 -21.33 9.23
CA VAL A 858 -6.10 -22.62 8.51
C VAL A 858 -6.34 -23.76 9.50
N ALA A 859 -5.56 -23.84 10.58
CA ALA A 859 -5.73 -24.87 11.62
C ALA A 859 -7.11 -24.75 12.29
N LEU A 860 -7.53 -23.53 12.66
CA LEU A 860 -8.86 -23.29 13.25
C LEU A 860 -9.98 -23.60 12.23
N ALA A 861 -9.81 -23.26 10.96
CA ALA A 861 -10.76 -23.58 9.90
C ALA A 861 -10.98 -25.09 9.77
N ILE A 862 -9.89 -25.87 9.79
CA ILE A 862 -9.94 -27.34 9.77
C ILE A 862 -10.74 -27.89 10.96
N VAL A 863 -10.50 -27.36 12.16
CA VAL A 863 -11.23 -27.76 13.39
C VAL A 863 -12.70 -27.37 13.29
N LEU A 864 -13.03 -26.13 12.88
CA LEU A 864 -14.43 -25.68 12.75
C LEU A 864 -15.18 -26.47 11.70
N VAL A 865 -14.58 -26.74 10.56
CA VAL A 865 -15.17 -27.61 9.51
C VAL A 865 -15.44 -29.00 10.03
N TYR A 866 -14.50 -29.56 10.80
CA TYR A 866 -14.73 -30.88 11.44
C TYR A 866 -15.91 -30.85 12.42
N ILE A 867 -16.02 -29.81 13.26
CA ILE A 867 -17.11 -29.64 14.23
C ILE A 867 -18.47 -29.52 13.51
N VAL A 868 -18.55 -28.66 12.47
CA VAL A 868 -19.80 -28.47 11.70
C VAL A 868 -20.23 -29.77 11.04
N MET A 869 -19.29 -30.50 10.43
CA MET A 869 -19.60 -31.80 9.86
C MET A 869 -19.99 -32.85 10.91
N ALA A 870 -19.34 -32.86 12.07
CA ALA A 870 -19.67 -33.80 13.15
C ALA A 870 -21.09 -33.56 13.66
N ALA A 871 -21.49 -32.31 13.79
CA ALA A 871 -22.86 -31.93 14.12
C ALA A 871 -23.86 -32.32 13.02
N GLN A 872 -23.51 -32.14 11.76
CA GLN A 872 -24.36 -32.48 10.59
C GLN A 872 -24.62 -33.98 10.47
N PHE A 873 -23.56 -34.79 10.61
CA PHE A 873 -23.65 -36.24 10.44
C PHE A 873 -24.01 -36.97 11.74
N GLU A 874 -24.13 -36.26 12.87
CA GLU A 874 -24.26 -36.84 14.19
C GLU A 874 -23.25 -37.99 14.47
N SER A 875 -22.02 -37.81 13.93
CA SER A 875 -20.97 -38.83 13.92
C SER A 875 -19.59 -38.23 13.81
N PHE A 876 -18.63 -38.68 14.59
CA PHE A 876 -17.23 -38.33 14.45
C PHE A 876 -16.49 -39.13 13.37
N LYS A 877 -17.07 -40.19 12.82
CA LYS A 877 -16.42 -41.06 11.83
C LYS A 877 -16.48 -40.45 10.41
N TYR A 878 -17.63 -39.94 9.99
CA TYR A 878 -17.84 -39.45 8.65
C TYR A 878 -17.05 -38.18 8.35
N PRO A 879 -16.96 -37.19 9.27
CA PRO A 879 -16.06 -36.05 9.13
C PRO A 879 -14.61 -36.47 8.92
N PHE A 880 -14.13 -37.45 9.69
CA PHE A 880 -12.75 -37.95 9.56
C PHE A 880 -12.49 -38.54 8.15
N VAL A 881 -13.47 -39.28 7.59
CA VAL A 881 -13.38 -39.85 6.23
C VAL A 881 -13.22 -38.74 5.20
N ILE A 882 -14.00 -37.66 5.34
CA ILE A 882 -14.01 -36.53 4.40
C ILE A 882 -12.72 -35.70 4.54
N MET A 883 -12.34 -35.38 5.77
CA MET A 883 -11.16 -34.56 6.07
C MET A 883 -9.84 -35.21 5.65
N PHE A 884 -9.81 -36.52 5.43
CA PHE A 884 -8.64 -37.23 4.95
C PHE A 884 -8.20 -36.76 3.54
N THR A 885 -9.12 -36.17 2.77
CA THR A 885 -8.81 -35.62 1.43
C THR A 885 -8.16 -34.23 1.50
N VAL A 886 -8.33 -33.48 2.60
CA VAL A 886 -7.83 -32.13 2.75
C VAL A 886 -6.29 -32.03 2.66
N PRO A 887 -5.50 -32.82 3.40
CA PRO A 887 -4.04 -32.77 3.24
C PRO A 887 -3.59 -33.12 1.81
N LEU A 888 -4.32 -34.03 1.14
CA LEU A 888 -3.93 -34.53 -0.17
C LEU A 888 -4.15 -33.53 -1.31
N MET A 889 -4.94 -32.46 -1.09
CA MET A 889 -5.08 -31.38 -2.08
C MET A 889 -3.76 -30.67 -2.36
N ILE A 890 -2.85 -30.66 -1.37
CA ILE A 890 -1.51 -30.04 -1.47
C ILE A 890 -0.70 -30.63 -2.63
N ILE A 891 -0.97 -31.86 -3.04
CA ILE A 891 -0.32 -32.49 -4.21
C ILE A 891 -0.57 -31.63 -5.46
N GLY A 892 -1.81 -31.22 -5.71
CA GLY A 892 -2.15 -30.41 -6.86
C GLY A 892 -1.69 -28.96 -6.74
N VAL A 893 -1.74 -28.43 -5.53
CA VAL A 893 -1.21 -27.09 -5.26
C VAL A 893 0.28 -27.04 -5.62
N ALA A 894 1.08 -28.00 -5.14
CA ALA A 894 2.50 -28.06 -5.43
C ALA A 894 2.79 -28.20 -6.93
N ILE A 895 2.04 -29.07 -7.63
CA ILE A 895 2.22 -29.25 -9.07
C ILE A 895 1.89 -27.96 -9.84
N ALA A 896 0.79 -27.30 -9.50
CA ALA A 896 0.37 -26.08 -10.19
C ALA A 896 1.37 -24.93 -9.94
N MET A 897 1.76 -24.69 -8.70
CA MET A 897 2.72 -23.63 -8.37
C MET A 897 4.09 -23.87 -9.02
N PHE A 898 4.55 -25.12 -9.02
CA PHE A 898 5.82 -25.47 -9.69
C PHE A 898 5.76 -25.29 -11.21
N ALA A 899 4.62 -25.64 -11.83
CA ALA A 899 4.44 -25.52 -13.28
C ALA A 899 4.32 -24.05 -13.76
N THR A 900 3.87 -23.15 -12.87
CA THR A 900 3.68 -21.73 -13.18
C THR A 900 4.77 -20.84 -12.58
N ASN A 901 5.77 -21.42 -11.89
CA ASN A 901 6.79 -20.67 -11.13
C ASN A 901 6.20 -19.65 -10.12
N THR A 902 5.03 -19.93 -9.58
CA THR A 902 4.36 -19.04 -8.61
C THR A 902 4.98 -19.24 -7.23
N LEU A 903 5.34 -18.15 -6.55
CA LEU A 903 5.89 -18.17 -5.20
C LEU A 903 4.79 -18.36 -4.13
N ILE A 904 5.20 -18.80 -2.94
CA ILE A 904 4.29 -18.95 -1.81
C ILE A 904 4.14 -17.59 -1.10
N GLY A 905 3.05 -16.90 -1.38
CA GLY A 905 2.67 -15.65 -0.74
C GLY A 905 1.41 -15.77 0.12
N VAL A 906 1.02 -14.67 0.75
CA VAL A 906 -0.21 -14.60 1.57
C VAL A 906 -1.44 -14.97 0.74
N THR A 907 -1.54 -14.51 -0.49
CA THR A 907 -2.63 -14.83 -1.43
C THR A 907 -2.69 -16.31 -1.79
N SER A 908 -1.53 -16.98 -1.91
CA SER A 908 -1.44 -18.44 -2.10
C SER A 908 -2.02 -19.21 -0.91
N VAL A 909 -1.71 -18.79 0.34
CA VAL A 909 -2.21 -19.42 1.57
C VAL A 909 -3.73 -19.23 1.70
N ILE A 910 -4.26 -18.07 1.30
CA ILE A 910 -5.71 -17.85 1.22
C ILE A 910 -6.34 -18.80 0.20
N GLY A 911 -5.70 -19.00 -0.95
CA GLY A 911 -6.12 -20.01 -1.91
C GLY A 911 -6.24 -21.41 -1.31
N ILE A 912 -5.28 -21.79 -0.47
CA ILE A 912 -5.32 -23.06 0.29
C ILE A 912 -6.50 -23.06 1.27
N LEU A 913 -6.73 -21.97 2.00
CA LEU A 913 -7.86 -21.84 2.93
C LEU A 913 -9.20 -22.03 2.22
N VAL A 914 -9.40 -21.32 1.11
CA VAL A 914 -10.60 -21.45 0.27
C VAL A 914 -10.78 -22.89 -0.23
N LEU A 915 -9.69 -23.50 -0.65
CA LEU A 915 -9.69 -24.86 -1.17
C LEU A 915 -10.14 -25.89 -0.11
N VAL A 916 -9.81 -25.72 1.16
CA VAL A 916 -10.32 -26.55 2.27
C VAL A 916 -11.84 -26.58 2.24
N GLY A 917 -12.51 -25.45 2.10
CA GLY A 917 -13.97 -25.35 2.03
C GLY A 917 -14.58 -26.06 0.81
N ILE A 918 -13.94 -25.91 -0.36
CA ILE A 918 -14.46 -26.49 -1.63
C ILE A 918 -14.27 -28.01 -1.66
N VAL A 919 -13.12 -28.51 -1.25
CA VAL A 919 -12.80 -29.95 -1.27
C VAL A 919 -13.73 -30.76 -0.38
N VAL A 920 -14.02 -30.25 0.82
CA VAL A 920 -14.90 -30.91 1.78
C VAL A 920 -16.33 -31.03 1.25
N ASN A 921 -16.81 -30.04 0.48
CA ASN A 921 -18.16 -30.03 -0.11
C ASN A 921 -18.46 -31.29 -0.95
N ASN A 922 -17.56 -31.64 -1.87
CA ASN A 922 -17.71 -32.83 -2.70
C ASN A 922 -17.73 -34.12 -1.88
N GLY A 923 -16.93 -34.20 -0.83
CA GLY A 923 -16.90 -35.30 0.12
C GLY A 923 -18.20 -35.46 0.92
N ILE A 924 -18.77 -34.34 1.40
CA ILE A 924 -20.05 -34.32 2.14
C ILE A 924 -21.18 -34.95 1.31
N VAL A 925 -21.31 -34.44 0.07
CA VAL A 925 -22.40 -34.94 -0.84
C VAL A 925 -22.24 -36.41 -1.16
N LEU A 926 -21.02 -36.91 -1.32
CA LEU A 926 -20.75 -38.32 -1.60
C LEU A 926 -21.06 -39.22 -0.37
N VAL A 927 -20.57 -38.83 0.80
CA VAL A 927 -20.76 -39.61 2.05
C VAL A 927 -22.21 -39.58 2.48
N ASP A 928 -22.90 -38.44 2.36
CA ASP A 928 -24.32 -38.33 2.66
C ASP A 928 -25.14 -39.29 1.78
N TYR A 929 -24.86 -39.38 0.47
CA TYR A 929 -25.56 -40.27 -0.43
C TYR A 929 -25.27 -41.75 -0.16
N ILE A 930 -24.02 -42.09 0.25
CA ILE A 930 -23.70 -43.45 0.72
C ILE A 930 -24.57 -43.81 1.95
N ASN A 931 -24.66 -42.88 2.92
CA ASN A 931 -25.45 -43.09 4.13
C ASN A 931 -26.94 -43.22 3.83
N GLN A 932 -27.49 -42.45 2.92
CA GLN A 932 -28.88 -42.56 2.47
C GLN A 932 -29.18 -43.94 1.86
N GLN A 933 -28.28 -44.48 1.00
CA GLN A 933 -28.45 -45.80 0.43
C GLN A 933 -28.36 -46.92 1.46
N LYS A 934 -27.47 -46.80 2.43
CA LYS A 934 -27.40 -47.73 3.58
C LYS A 934 -28.66 -47.66 4.43
N ALA A 935 -29.23 -46.49 4.68
CA ALA A 935 -30.48 -46.32 5.39
C ALA A 935 -31.69 -47.00 4.70
N ARG A 936 -31.60 -47.11 3.36
CA ARG A 936 -32.57 -47.87 2.52
C ARG A 936 -32.35 -49.39 2.55
N GLY A 937 -31.38 -49.90 3.34
CA GLY A 937 -31.11 -51.31 3.52
C GLY A 937 -30.08 -51.93 2.54
N MET A 938 -29.33 -51.07 1.76
CA MET A 938 -28.32 -51.58 0.84
C MET A 938 -27.03 -51.97 1.60
N ALA A 939 -26.36 -53.06 1.17
CA ALA A 939 -25.04 -53.40 1.69
C ALA A 939 -24.01 -52.28 1.47
N THR A 940 -23.10 -52.03 2.43
CA THR A 940 -22.16 -50.92 2.34
C THR A 940 -21.33 -50.93 1.05
N TYR A 941 -20.87 -52.07 0.59
CA TYR A 941 -20.09 -52.18 -0.65
C TYR A 941 -20.90 -51.74 -1.88
N ASP A 942 -22.14 -52.19 -1.99
CA ASP A 942 -23.03 -51.84 -3.09
C ASP A 942 -23.47 -50.35 -3.00
N ALA A 943 -23.71 -49.88 -1.78
CA ALA A 943 -24.00 -48.48 -1.54
C ALA A 943 -22.83 -47.55 -1.98
N ILE A 944 -21.57 -47.92 -1.70
CA ILE A 944 -20.38 -47.20 -2.18
C ILE A 944 -20.30 -47.20 -3.69
N LEU A 945 -20.46 -48.38 -4.34
CA LEU A 945 -20.41 -48.51 -5.80
C LEU A 945 -21.52 -47.70 -6.51
N LEU A 946 -22.72 -47.74 -5.98
CA LEU A 946 -23.83 -46.97 -6.52
C LEU A 946 -23.64 -45.50 -6.34
N ALA A 947 -23.24 -45.05 -5.14
CA ALA A 947 -23.05 -43.67 -4.82
C ALA A 947 -21.93 -43.03 -5.64
N THR A 948 -20.79 -43.68 -5.83
CA THR A 948 -19.69 -43.20 -6.67
C THR A 948 -20.10 -43.06 -8.13
N GLN A 949 -20.89 -43.96 -8.67
CA GLN A 949 -21.40 -43.87 -10.03
C GLN A 949 -22.43 -42.77 -10.22
N ASP A 950 -23.35 -42.60 -9.28
CA ASP A 950 -24.43 -41.62 -9.39
C ASP A 950 -23.92 -40.21 -9.16
N ARG A 951 -22.92 -40.02 -8.30
CA ARG A 951 -22.33 -38.73 -7.97
C ARG A 951 -21.13 -38.34 -8.84
N LEU A 952 -20.64 -39.20 -9.73
CA LEU A 952 -19.53 -38.90 -10.63
C LEU A 952 -19.80 -37.69 -11.51
N ARG A 953 -20.95 -37.63 -12.16
CA ARG A 953 -21.33 -36.56 -13.08
C ARG A 953 -21.48 -35.19 -12.34
N PRO A 954 -22.24 -35.10 -11.23
CA PRO A 954 -22.32 -33.88 -10.42
C PRO A 954 -20.96 -33.37 -9.98
N ILE A 955 -20.11 -34.22 -9.36
CA ILE A 955 -18.80 -33.84 -8.83
C ILE A 955 -17.87 -33.33 -9.94
N LEU A 956 -17.85 -34.01 -11.09
CA LEU A 956 -17.05 -33.53 -12.23
C LEU A 956 -17.60 -32.24 -12.82
N MET A 957 -18.92 -32.07 -12.84
CA MET A 957 -19.56 -30.86 -13.37
C MET A 957 -19.25 -29.65 -12.49
N THR A 958 -19.39 -29.77 -11.17
CA THR A 958 -19.08 -28.68 -10.24
C THR A 958 -17.58 -28.34 -10.28
N ALA A 959 -16.69 -29.34 -10.22
CA ALA A 959 -15.26 -29.14 -10.30
C ALA A 959 -14.83 -28.44 -11.60
N LEU A 960 -15.29 -28.91 -12.76
CA LEU A 960 -14.96 -28.30 -14.06
C LEU A 960 -15.55 -26.90 -14.20
N THR A 961 -16.75 -26.66 -13.68
CA THR A 961 -17.36 -25.31 -13.66
C THR A 961 -16.52 -24.34 -12.85
N THR A 962 -16.06 -24.76 -11.67
CA THR A 962 -15.20 -23.94 -10.81
C THR A 962 -13.82 -23.71 -11.42
N ILE A 963 -13.18 -24.77 -11.96
CA ILE A 963 -11.87 -24.68 -12.62
C ILE A 963 -11.92 -23.70 -13.80
N LEU A 964 -12.87 -23.88 -14.72
CA LEU A 964 -12.99 -23.00 -15.88
C LEU A 964 -13.50 -21.60 -15.52
N GLY A 965 -14.29 -21.48 -14.45
CA GLY A 965 -14.73 -20.21 -13.91
C GLY A 965 -13.57 -19.37 -13.35
N LEU A 966 -12.57 -20.03 -12.77
CA LEU A 966 -11.37 -19.38 -12.20
C LEU A 966 -10.21 -19.25 -13.20
N LEU A 967 -10.32 -19.85 -14.37
CA LEU A 967 -9.24 -19.86 -15.35
C LEU A 967 -8.79 -18.44 -15.78
N PRO A 968 -9.69 -17.47 -16.05
CA PRO A 968 -9.27 -16.10 -16.37
C PRO A 968 -8.46 -15.45 -15.25
N LEU A 969 -8.84 -15.68 -13.98
CA LEU A 969 -8.13 -15.17 -12.81
C LEU A 969 -6.72 -15.81 -12.68
N ALA A 970 -6.62 -17.13 -12.87
CA ALA A 970 -5.34 -17.84 -12.79
C ALA A 970 -4.38 -17.50 -13.94
N LEU A 971 -4.89 -17.07 -15.08
CA LEU A 971 -4.08 -16.61 -16.21
C LEU A 971 -3.58 -15.16 -16.05
N GLY A 972 -4.07 -14.41 -15.06
CA GLY A 972 -3.65 -13.03 -14.82
C GLY A 972 -3.93 -12.13 -16.02
N MET A 973 -5.16 -12.19 -16.59
CA MET A 973 -5.49 -11.46 -17.81
C MET A 973 -5.78 -9.97 -17.52
N GLY A 974 -4.76 -9.11 -17.65
CA GLY A 974 -4.85 -7.67 -17.51
C GLY A 974 -4.22 -7.12 -16.22
N GLU A 975 -3.84 -5.84 -16.26
CA GLU A 975 -3.24 -5.11 -15.12
C GLU A 975 -4.16 -5.14 -13.89
N GLY A 976 -3.60 -5.28 -12.69
CA GLY A 976 -4.30 -5.35 -11.41
C GLY A 976 -4.85 -6.73 -11.05
N THR A 977 -4.66 -7.76 -11.89
CA THR A 977 -5.08 -9.14 -11.58
C THR A 977 -3.98 -9.96 -10.92
N GLU A 978 -2.74 -9.47 -10.89
CA GLU A 978 -1.53 -10.15 -10.40
C GLU A 978 -1.68 -10.57 -8.94
N MET A 979 -2.27 -9.72 -8.10
CA MET A 979 -2.48 -10.01 -6.68
C MET A 979 -3.35 -11.25 -6.44
N ASN A 980 -4.32 -11.52 -7.31
CA ASN A 980 -5.26 -12.62 -7.16
C ASN A 980 -4.86 -13.87 -7.95
N GLN A 981 -3.89 -13.76 -8.87
CA GLN A 981 -3.45 -14.84 -9.73
C GLN A 981 -2.94 -16.06 -8.96
N PRO A 982 -2.05 -15.96 -7.95
CA PRO A 982 -1.57 -17.11 -7.18
C PRO A 982 -2.69 -17.88 -6.49
N MET A 983 -3.70 -17.16 -5.98
CA MET A 983 -4.88 -17.75 -5.38
C MET A 983 -5.66 -18.60 -6.40
N GLY A 984 -5.87 -18.08 -7.61
CA GLY A 984 -6.51 -18.82 -8.71
C GLY A 984 -5.76 -20.09 -9.09
N ILE A 985 -4.43 -20.01 -9.22
CA ILE A 985 -3.55 -21.15 -9.55
C ILE A 985 -3.64 -22.24 -8.48
N VAL A 986 -3.53 -21.85 -7.20
CA VAL A 986 -3.61 -22.76 -6.04
C VAL A 986 -4.96 -23.48 -6.02
N VAL A 987 -6.06 -22.73 -6.17
CA VAL A 987 -7.42 -23.30 -6.13
C VAL A 987 -7.65 -24.27 -7.31
N ILE A 988 -7.25 -23.92 -8.53
CA ILE A 988 -7.37 -24.80 -9.70
C ILE A 988 -6.55 -26.08 -9.51
N GLY A 989 -5.26 -25.93 -9.14
CA GLY A 989 -4.36 -27.07 -8.94
C GLY A 989 -4.86 -28.03 -7.88
N GLY A 990 -5.23 -27.50 -6.73
CA GLY A 990 -5.75 -28.28 -5.64
C GLY A 990 -7.09 -28.92 -5.94
N LEU A 991 -8.00 -28.24 -6.68
CA LEU A 991 -9.32 -28.77 -7.04
C LEU A 991 -9.23 -29.92 -8.06
N VAL A 992 -8.32 -29.86 -9.03
CA VAL A 992 -8.06 -30.95 -9.99
C VAL A 992 -7.70 -32.24 -9.24
N THR A 993 -6.72 -32.16 -8.35
CA THR A 993 -6.26 -33.35 -7.61
C THR A 993 -7.25 -33.79 -6.56
N SER A 994 -7.84 -32.88 -5.80
CA SER A 994 -8.81 -33.21 -4.76
C SER A 994 -10.07 -33.86 -5.33
N THR A 995 -10.53 -33.43 -6.48
CA THR A 995 -11.71 -34.06 -7.16
C THR A 995 -11.42 -35.50 -7.51
N LEU A 996 -10.25 -35.79 -8.10
CA LEU A 996 -9.83 -37.15 -8.40
C LEU A 996 -9.68 -37.97 -7.10
N LEU A 997 -9.02 -37.42 -6.09
CA LEU A 997 -8.80 -38.12 -4.84
C LEU A 997 -10.10 -38.35 -4.04
N THR A 998 -11.03 -37.41 -4.05
CA THR A 998 -12.34 -37.58 -3.42
C THR A 998 -13.09 -38.77 -4.02
N LEU A 999 -13.09 -38.93 -5.35
CA LEU A 999 -13.76 -40.01 -6.03
C LEU A 999 -13.16 -41.41 -5.74
N TYR A 1000 -11.89 -41.49 -5.34
CA TYR A 1000 -11.19 -42.75 -5.07
C TYR A 1000 -10.85 -42.95 -3.59
N ILE A 1001 -10.37 -41.94 -2.89
CA ILE A 1001 -9.88 -42.07 -1.50
C ILE A 1001 -11.03 -42.11 -0.50
N VAL A 1002 -12.07 -41.26 -0.64
CA VAL A 1002 -13.24 -41.29 0.25
C VAL A 1002 -13.89 -42.66 0.30
N PRO A 1003 -14.18 -43.36 -0.84
CA PRO A 1003 -14.64 -44.74 -0.82
C PRO A 1003 -13.75 -45.73 -0.10
N ILE A 1004 -12.42 -45.60 -0.24
CA ILE A 1004 -11.45 -46.46 0.43
C ILE A 1004 -11.52 -46.25 1.97
N VAL A 1005 -11.38 -44.99 2.42
CA VAL A 1005 -11.36 -44.67 3.86
C VAL A 1005 -12.70 -45.01 4.49
N TYR A 1006 -13.81 -44.69 3.81
CA TYR A 1006 -15.15 -45.10 4.26
C TYR A 1006 -15.25 -46.62 4.45
N SER A 1007 -14.78 -47.41 3.46
CA SER A 1007 -14.82 -48.86 3.51
C SER A 1007 -13.92 -49.44 4.62
N LEU A 1008 -12.83 -48.81 5.00
CA LEU A 1008 -11.95 -49.26 6.07
C LEU A 1008 -12.54 -48.96 7.48
N MET A 1009 -13.32 -47.90 7.59
CA MET A 1009 -13.97 -47.53 8.84
C MET A 1009 -15.30 -48.27 9.11
N ASP A 1010 -15.88 -48.94 8.12
CA ASP A 1010 -17.08 -49.71 8.27
C ASP A 1010 -16.75 -51.18 8.66
N LYS A 1011 -17.26 -51.63 9.80
CA LYS A 1011 -17.01 -52.98 10.33
C LYS A 1011 -17.49 -54.08 9.40
N THR A 1012 -18.54 -53.87 8.61
CA THR A 1012 -19.15 -54.87 7.71
C THR A 1012 -18.29 -55.16 6.46
N THR A 1013 -17.58 -54.18 5.96
CA THR A 1013 -16.71 -54.29 4.74
C THR A 1013 -15.27 -54.71 5.10
N ARG A 1014 -14.86 -54.60 6.38
CA ARG A 1014 -13.52 -54.98 6.85
C ARG A 1014 -13.23 -56.49 6.76
N LYS A 1015 -14.28 -57.32 6.69
CA LYS A 1015 -14.18 -58.80 6.60
C LYS A 1015 -14.26 -59.35 5.15
N MET A 1016 -14.48 -58.48 4.14
CA MET A 1016 -14.43 -58.91 2.72
C MET A 1016 -12.98 -58.83 2.22
N ARG A 1017 -12.22 -59.92 2.38
CA ARG A 1017 -10.98 -60.20 1.72
C ARG A 1017 -11.22 -60.83 0.35
#